data_f07d8235a31ab82361f6c0483d606160
#
_entry.id   f07d8235a31ab82361f6c0483d606160
#
_cell.length_a   1.000
_cell.length_b   1.000
_cell.length_c   1.000
_cell.angle_alpha   90.00
_cell.angle_beta   90.00
_cell.angle_gamma   90.00
#
_symmetry.space_group_name_H-M   'P 1'
#
loop_
_entity.id
_entity.type
_entity.pdbx_description
1 polymer ?
#
loop_
_entity_poly.entity_id
_entity_poly.type
_entity_poly.pdbx_seq_one_letter_code
_entity_poly.pdbx_strand_id
1 'polypeptide(L)'
;MKVKTKLFRLIMLLLCFALMFVTGCSNNVDVETATDGEDNDEVDTFTAGTEFVSSGTQDGYSIVADNANYTLLLDESDATLRVKNKKTGYVWKTNLTEDDFANQPNIDEGVKAEYMSQLDLVYYDGTGKRINYNSYSYAVQSNDEYNKTVAYYQLPSGKDGIRIVYKIGENIDDAYFPAALTVDTYNTLYEAMDDEGKFQLELYYLEGLLSYKTLSDAERSSVMAEFKNIKKVDIYKSQPGSKIQMAAFVNDYLKPVIPKIYDGSLKEWLEEEYEVLGYDFELPDVPMFVVPVNYELTEQGLSVNVPTDELQFEESFRLYSLKVLPFFGTVTNGNKGNMVIPDGSGALVDINTQSKDSISIPFYGQDYSLRTKDYAENMEQSTIPTFGLDVTDATYGKNAFVAHVTSGEGQGSVECHPKTTIYPFSYLGPTFEIHPFETFKSEGAAKAAELQKYSDKPYEGNITINYYFLNGEDADYIGMAKKIRNIYFGDKEKLTLDKTKFYYETYGEILRKETLVGYAYNAKAQMTTIAQAKAIYEKLKAGGISNISVKYNNWSGDEFVNSISNVGKLAKGLGSKDEFVELIQLVEKDGGTLYPNLELMLDKDTGELTDATWHSKMIEGTLATYAGRSTLYQEGVTVPFDRTVIKTGEILSKLDGIVKKMDKFGAKGYSLSTLGSTLFSDYNKNTLTHRENAKLKYISILDKATNKGEKKLMVEMGNAYTYDYADDILNVSLGNSNLMFEAESIPFVQIVTHGYISYSGSALNLSDNKEMTLLKSVEYGANLYYVLNNASPSAVKNSNYSSLFSTNYDRWYDEACADYKAVSAVLDGVQSSCIESHKKLSKDVYMTTYENGTSVIVNYGSAEYTYNNTKVPAKGFVAVK
;
A
#
# COMPACT_ATOMS: atom_id res chain seq x y z
N MET A 1 23.74 -55.03 0.96
CA MET A 1 22.63 -54.10 0.82
C MET A 1 21.38 -54.41 1.62
N LYS A 2 21.18 -55.62 2.17
CA LYS A 2 20.02 -56.00 2.98
C LYS A 2 20.15 -55.75 4.49
N VAL A 3 21.30 -55.36 5.00
CA VAL A 3 21.49 -55.09 6.45
C VAL A 3 21.26 -53.61 6.81
N LYS A 4 21.52 -52.67 5.88
CA LYS A 4 21.30 -51.23 6.12
C LYS A 4 19.79 -50.84 6.17
N THR A 5 18.95 -51.58 5.43
CA THR A 5 17.50 -51.30 5.40
C THR A 5 16.74 -51.74 6.67
N LYS A 6 17.30 -52.76 7.37
CA LYS A 6 16.73 -53.22 8.66
C LYS A 6 17.10 -52.28 9.82
N LEU A 7 18.32 -51.74 9.78
CA LEU A 7 18.78 -50.80 10.80
C LEU A 7 18.04 -49.46 10.72
N PHE A 8 17.77 -48.99 9.50
CA PHE A 8 16.99 -47.75 9.28
C PHE A 8 15.53 -47.88 9.73
N ARG A 9 14.90 -49.04 9.50
CA ARG A 9 13.53 -49.29 10.01
C ARG A 9 13.44 -49.45 11.52
N LEU A 10 14.52 -49.96 12.16
CA LEU A 10 14.59 -50.08 13.62
C LEU A 10 14.81 -48.73 14.30
N ILE A 11 15.58 -47.83 13.66
CA ILE A 11 15.80 -46.44 14.14
C ILE A 11 14.51 -45.60 13.95
N MET A 12 13.76 -45.76 12.87
CA MET A 12 12.48 -45.11 12.70
C MET A 12 11.42 -45.58 13.71
N LEU A 13 11.39 -46.88 14.05
CA LEU A 13 10.49 -47.41 15.09
C LEU A 13 10.85 -46.92 16.47
N LEU A 14 12.13 -46.75 16.81
CA LEU A 14 12.59 -46.20 18.08
C LEU A 14 12.36 -44.69 18.20
N LEU A 15 12.39 -43.93 17.12
CA LEU A 15 12.00 -42.52 17.09
C LEU A 15 10.50 -42.32 17.24
N CYS A 16 9.67 -43.20 16.69
CA CYS A 16 8.21 -43.16 16.91
C CYS A 16 7.83 -43.55 18.37
N PHE A 17 8.62 -44.42 19.06
CA PHE A 17 8.37 -44.75 20.47
C PHE A 17 8.88 -43.66 21.43
N ALA A 18 9.93 -42.90 21.05
CA ALA A 18 10.44 -41.80 21.88
C ALA A 18 9.50 -40.55 21.83
N LEU A 19 8.67 -40.40 20.79
CA LEU A 19 7.67 -39.34 20.69
C LEU A 19 6.37 -39.62 21.48
N MET A 20 6.19 -40.82 22.05
CA MET A 20 5.02 -41.15 22.87
C MET A 20 5.28 -41.06 24.38
N PHE A 21 6.46 -40.64 24.86
CA PHE A 21 6.77 -40.55 26.29
C PHE A 21 7.20 -39.15 26.75
N VAL A 22 6.89 -38.09 26.04
CA VAL A 22 7.06 -36.70 26.48
C VAL A 22 5.70 -35.97 26.49
N THR A 23 4.76 -36.57 27.21
CA THR A 23 3.54 -35.86 27.65
C THR A 23 3.26 -36.33 29.09
N GLY A 24 3.80 -35.61 30.05
CA GLY A 24 3.53 -35.85 31.44
C GLY A 24 4.34 -34.97 32.39
N CYS A 25 4.05 -33.68 32.41
CA CYS A 25 4.12 -32.84 33.59
C CYS A 25 3.10 -31.71 33.43
N SER A 26 1.93 -31.96 33.96
CA SER A 26 0.88 -30.96 34.09
C SER A 26 1.21 -30.09 35.30
N ASN A 27 1.36 -28.82 35.12
CA ASN A 27 1.02 -27.86 36.15
C ASN A 27 -0.42 -27.44 35.91
N ASN A 28 -1.31 -27.89 36.80
CA ASN A 28 -2.69 -27.43 36.85
C ASN A 28 -2.69 -25.92 37.13
N VAL A 29 -3.08 -25.17 36.16
CA VAL A 29 -3.75 -23.89 36.35
C VAL A 29 -5.21 -24.21 36.07
N ASP A 30 -6.04 -24.11 37.09
CA ASP A 30 -7.48 -24.23 36.96
C ASP A 30 -7.99 -23.20 35.93
N VAL A 31 -8.30 -23.71 34.76
CA VAL A 31 -9.14 -22.99 33.82
C VAL A 31 -10.56 -23.39 34.18
N GLU A 32 -11.27 -22.47 34.80
CA GLU A 32 -12.72 -22.59 34.91
C GLU A 32 -13.27 -22.85 33.50
N THR A 33 -13.89 -24.01 33.35
CA THR A 33 -14.72 -24.32 32.22
C THR A 33 -15.88 -23.33 32.23
N ALA A 34 -15.80 -22.31 31.42
CA ALA A 34 -16.96 -21.52 31.07
C ALA A 34 -17.95 -22.45 30.38
N THR A 35 -19.10 -22.56 30.96
CA THR A 35 -20.28 -23.26 30.48
C THR A 35 -20.68 -22.67 29.12
N ASP A 36 -20.98 -23.57 28.19
CA ASP A 36 -21.71 -23.27 26.94
C ASP A 36 -22.92 -22.38 27.21
N GLY A 37 -23.08 -21.36 26.37
CA GLY A 37 -24.33 -20.61 26.23
C GLY A 37 -24.21 -19.14 26.54
N GLU A 38 -23.47 -18.40 25.76
CA GLU A 38 -23.83 -17.06 25.36
C GLU A 38 -23.72 -17.02 23.83
N ASP A 39 -24.85 -16.96 23.17
CA ASP A 39 -24.96 -16.46 21.82
C ASP A 39 -24.27 -15.09 21.82
N ASN A 40 -23.06 -15.02 21.28
CA ASN A 40 -22.50 -13.75 20.83
C ASN A 40 -23.36 -13.37 19.63
N ASP A 41 -24.43 -12.62 19.89
CA ASP A 41 -25.06 -11.82 18.84
C ASP A 41 -23.95 -10.97 18.20
N GLU A 42 -23.44 -11.39 17.03
CA GLU A 42 -22.56 -10.56 16.23
C GLU A 42 -23.30 -9.24 16.00
N VAL A 43 -22.79 -8.16 16.58
CA VAL A 43 -23.41 -6.84 16.44
C VAL A 43 -23.37 -6.48 14.97
N ASP A 44 -24.51 -6.48 14.30
CA ASP A 44 -24.63 -6.06 12.92
C ASP A 44 -24.11 -4.63 12.77
N THR A 45 -22.94 -4.48 12.17
CA THR A 45 -22.27 -3.18 11.99
C THR A 45 -23.10 -2.25 11.11
N PHE A 46 -24.02 -2.78 10.31
CA PHE A 46 -24.91 -1.97 9.48
C PHE A 46 -25.97 -1.24 10.32
N THR A 47 -26.45 -1.86 11.39
CA THR A 47 -27.49 -1.30 12.29
C THR A 47 -26.92 -0.72 13.59
N ALA A 48 -25.62 -0.81 13.82
CA ALA A 48 -24.98 -0.38 15.07
C ALA A 48 -24.67 1.12 15.08
N GLY A 49 -25.14 1.83 16.08
CA GLY A 49 -24.78 3.23 16.34
C GLY A 49 -25.97 4.14 16.62
N THR A 50 -25.66 5.37 17.03
CA THR A 50 -26.66 6.44 17.17
C THR A 50 -26.87 7.09 15.81
N GLU A 51 -28.11 7.13 15.34
CA GLU A 51 -28.45 7.77 14.07
C GLU A 51 -27.93 9.22 13.99
N PHE A 52 -27.44 9.58 12.82
CA PHE A 52 -27.02 10.94 12.55
C PHE A 52 -28.24 11.87 12.50
N VAL A 53 -28.12 13.01 13.17
CA VAL A 53 -29.11 14.09 13.10
C VAL A 53 -28.38 15.38 12.71
N SER A 54 -28.74 15.94 11.57
CA SER A 54 -28.18 17.20 11.09
C SER A 54 -28.43 18.35 12.05
N SER A 55 -27.46 19.23 12.26
CA SER A 55 -27.62 20.47 13.03
C SER A 55 -28.36 21.59 12.26
N GLY A 56 -28.60 21.39 10.97
CA GLY A 56 -29.26 22.32 10.09
C GLY A 56 -28.97 22.08 8.62
N THR A 57 -29.30 23.00 7.75
CA THR A 57 -29.02 22.91 6.31
C THR A 57 -28.25 24.12 5.80
N GLN A 58 -27.36 23.92 4.85
CA GLN A 58 -26.63 24.95 4.13
C GLN A 58 -26.54 24.58 2.65
N ASP A 59 -26.84 25.55 1.76
CA ASP A 59 -26.83 25.37 0.30
C ASP A 59 -27.72 24.20 -0.19
N GLY A 60 -28.72 23.79 0.61
CA GLY A 60 -29.62 22.66 0.33
C GLY A 60 -29.17 21.31 0.90
N TYR A 61 -28.01 21.23 1.58
CA TYR A 61 -27.40 20.02 2.12
C TYR A 61 -27.45 20.01 3.66
N SER A 62 -27.48 18.84 4.25
CA SER A 62 -27.43 18.63 5.70
C SER A 62 -26.06 19.00 6.27
N ILE A 63 -26.00 19.85 7.31
CA ILE A 63 -24.75 20.17 8.00
C ILE A 63 -24.34 19.00 8.90
N VAL A 64 -23.20 18.40 8.59
CA VAL A 64 -22.59 17.32 9.37
C VAL A 64 -21.73 17.89 10.49
N ALA A 65 -20.82 18.79 10.16
CA ALA A 65 -19.89 19.43 11.08
C ALA A 65 -19.50 20.81 10.58
N ASP A 66 -19.15 21.71 11.50
CA ASP A 66 -18.80 23.09 11.20
C ASP A 66 -17.71 23.58 12.16
N ASN A 67 -16.55 23.96 11.62
CA ASN A 67 -15.46 24.54 12.41
C ASN A 67 -15.02 25.91 11.87
N ALA A 68 -13.96 26.50 12.40
CA ALA A 68 -13.51 27.83 12.00
C ALA A 68 -13.15 27.92 10.49
N ASN A 69 -12.64 26.85 9.90
CA ASN A 69 -12.09 26.84 8.55
C ASN A 69 -13.00 26.21 7.50
N TYR A 70 -13.79 25.21 7.89
CA TYR A 70 -14.55 24.36 6.96
C TYR A 70 -15.96 24.07 7.47
N THR A 71 -16.85 23.76 6.52
CA THR A 71 -18.15 23.14 6.79
C THR A 71 -18.23 21.83 6.03
N LEU A 72 -18.55 20.74 6.72
CA LEU A 72 -18.84 19.43 6.12
C LEU A 72 -20.35 19.29 5.90
N LEU A 73 -20.73 19.07 4.67
CA LEU A 73 -22.12 18.98 4.22
C LEU A 73 -22.38 17.59 3.63
N LEU A 74 -23.57 17.05 3.86
CA LEU A 74 -24.04 15.77 3.32
C LEU A 74 -25.22 15.99 2.38
N ASP A 75 -25.16 15.40 1.22
CA ASP A 75 -26.30 15.14 0.36
C ASP A 75 -26.81 13.73 0.66
N GLU A 76 -27.93 13.64 1.36
CA GLU A 76 -28.49 12.35 1.78
C GLU A 76 -29.08 11.56 0.60
N SER A 77 -29.32 12.19 -0.55
CA SER A 77 -29.92 11.54 -1.72
C SER A 77 -28.92 10.67 -2.48
N ASP A 78 -27.64 11.01 -2.44
CA ASP A 78 -26.56 10.29 -3.16
C ASP A 78 -25.34 9.97 -2.27
N ALA A 79 -25.46 10.20 -0.96
CA ALA A 79 -24.42 10.05 0.05
C ALA A 79 -23.16 10.91 -0.18
N THR A 80 -23.20 11.93 -1.05
CA THR A 80 -22.08 12.80 -1.36
C THR A 80 -21.74 13.72 -0.19
N LEU A 81 -20.49 13.72 0.24
CA LEU A 81 -19.98 14.71 1.18
C LEU A 81 -19.28 15.86 0.44
N ARG A 82 -19.46 17.07 0.97
CA ARG A 82 -18.91 18.31 0.45
C ARG A 82 -18.17 19.03 1.56
N VAL A 83 -16.91 19.37 1.35
CA VAL A 83 -16.12 20.17 2.30
C VAL A 83 -15.97 21.58 1.74
N LYS A 84 -16.68 22.52 2.30
CA LYS A 84 -16.64 23.93 1.91
C LYS A 84 -15.56 24.65 2.69
N ASN A 85 -14.61 25.22 1.97
CA ASN A 85 -13.60 26.10 2.56
C ASN A 85 -14.21 27.49 2.81
N LYS A 86 -14.29 27.92 4.05
CA LYS A 86 -14.92 29.19 4.42
C LYS A 86 -14.13 30.42 3.96
N LYS A 87 -12.81 30.27 3.76
CA LYS A 87 -11.95 31.38 3.33
C LYS A 87 -12.06 31.65 1.83
N THR A 88 -12.10 30.60 1.00
CA THR A 88 -12.11 30.71 -0.46
C THR A 88 -13.52 30.54 -1.05
N GLY A 89 -14.39 29.85 -0.35
CA GLY A 89 -15.69 29.40 -0.87
C GLY A 89 -15.61 28.16 -1.75
N TYR A 90 -14.40 27.61 -2.02
CA TYR A 90 -14.21 26.41 -2.81
C TYR A 90 -14.78 25.19 -2.10
N VAL A 91 -15.39 24.29 -2.87
CA VAL A 91 -16.02 23.06 -2.35
C VAL A 91 -15.33 21.84 -2.92
N TRP A 92 -14.75 21.04 -2.04
CA TRP A 92 -14.25 19.70 -2.36
C TRP A 92 -15.37 18.69 -2.22
N LYS A 93 -15.54 17.81 -3.21
CA LYS A 93 -16.53 16.73 -3.20
C LYS A 93 -15.84 15.38 -3.07
N THR A 94 -16.49 14.45 -2.37
CA THR A 94 -15.99 13.07 -2.25
C THR A 94 -16.09 12.27 -3.54
N ASN A 95 -17.05 12.64 -4.38
CA ASN A 95 -17.36 12.01 -5.67
C ASN A 95 -18.05 13.04 -6.57
N LEU A 96 -18.23 12.72 -7.85
CA LEU A 96 -19.02 13.55 -8.75
C LEU A 96 -20.53 13.37 -8.50
N THR A 97 -21.30 14.33 -8.93
CA THR A 97 -22.76 14.35 -8.83
C THR A 97 -23.36 14.55 -10.22
N GLU A 98 -24.66 14.33 -10.38
CA GLU A 98 -25.38 14.44 -11.64
C GLU A 98 -25.08 15.75 -12.40
N ASP A 99 -25.00 16.88 -11.67
CA ASP A 99 -24.73 18.19 -12.24
C ASP A 99 -23.33 18.31 -12.92
N ASP A 100 -22.38 17.50 -12.48
CA ASP A 100 -21.00 17.52 -13.02
C ASP A 100 -20.93 16.98 -14.46
N PHE A 101 -21.95 16.23 -14.90
CA PHE A 101 -22.04 15.65 -16.23
C PHE A 101 -22.85 16.47 -17.24
N ALA A 102 -23.36 17.65 -16.86
CA ALA A 102 -24.18 18.48 -17.72
C ALA A 102 -23.56 18.77 -19.10
N ASN A 103 -22.22 18.81 -19.19
CA ASN A 103 -21.47 18.99 -20.43
C ASN A 103 -21.00 17.68 -21.08
N GLN A 104 -21.46 16.52 -20.59
CA GLN A 104 -21.08 15.19 -21.04
C GLN A 104 -22.33 14.34 -21.39
N PRO A 105 -23.17 14.77 -22.32
CA PRO A 105 -24.48 14.16 -22.56
C PRO A 105 -24.45 12.74 -23.10
N ASN A 106 -23.29 12.24 -23.52
CA ASN A 106 -23.10 10.91 -24.09
C ASN A 106 -22.20 10.01 -23.23
N ILE A 107 -21.99 10.35 -21.95
CA ILE A 107 -21.24 9.49 -21.04
C ILE A 107 -22.01 8.19 -20.82
N ASP A 108 -21.29 7.09 -20.76
CA ASP A 108 -21.86 5.79 -20.41
C ASP A 108 -22.38 5.80 -18.96
N GLU A 109 -23.58 5.29 -18.72
CA GLU A 109 -24.21 5.32 -17.40
C GLU A 109 -23.41 4.51 -16.34
N GLY A 110 -22.72 3.45 -16.74
CA GLY A 110 -21.83 2.71 -15.84
C GLY A 110 -20.61 3.53 -15.42
N VAL A 111 -19.99 4.24 -16.37
CA VAL A 111 -18.87 5.16 -16.09
C VAL A 111 -19.31 6.33 -15.21
N LYS A 112 -20.50 6.85 -15.45
CA LYS A 112 -21.10 7.91 -14.62
C LYS A 112 -21.32 7.42 -13.19
N ALA A 113 -21.89 6.23 -13.02
CA ALA A 113 -22.11 5.60 -11.72
C ALA A 113 -20.80 5.35 -10.97
N GLU A 114 -19.71 4.97 -11.66
CA GLU A 114 -18.39 4.87 -11.05
C GLU A 114 -17.95 6.24 -10.50
N TYR A 115 -17.98 7.31 -11.29
CA TYR A 115 -17.60 8.65 -10.83
C TYR A 115 -18.47 9.17 -9.66
N MET A 116 -19.71 8.72 -9.56
CA MET A 116 -20.63 9.09 -8.48
C MET A 116 -20.40 8.26 -7.20
N SER A 117 -19.48 7.31 -7.22
CA SER A 117 -19.23 6.40 -6.11
C SER A 117 -18.18 6.93 -5.14
N GLN A 118 -18.38 6.71 -3.85
CA GLN A 118 -17.38 6.95 -2.81
C GLN A 118 -16.48 5.75 -2.57
N LEU A 119 -16.96 4.55 -2.90
CA LEU A 119 -16.23 3.29 -2.74
C LEU A 119 -16.34 2.48 -4.01
N ASP A 120 -15.20 1.90 -4.44
CA ASP A 120 -15.18 0.83 -5.42
C ASP A 120 -14.51 -0.38 -4.79
N LEU A 121 -15.10 -1.53 -4.94
CA LEU A 121 -14.56 -2.78 -4.42
C LEU A 121 -14.36 -3.81 -5.52
N VAL A 122 -13.34 -4.62 -5.34
CA VAL A 122 -13.04 -5.76 -6.21
C VAL A 122 -13.12 -7.01 -5.37
N TYR A 123 -13.90 -7.98 -5.85
CA TYR A 123 -13.91 -9.30 -5.27
C TYR A 123 -13.74 -10.37 -6.36
N TYR A 124 -13.51 -11.59 -5.94
CA TYR A 124 -13.46 -12.75 -6.83
C TYR A 124 -14.52 -13.73 -6.40
N ASP A 125 -15.34 -14.19 -7.35
CA ASP A 125 -16.34 -15.22 -7.12
C ASP A 125 -15.70 -16.60 -6.95
N GLY A 126 -16.52 -17.60 -6.56
CA GLY A 126 -16.08 -18.99 -6.39
C GLY A 126 -15.47 -19.64 -7.65
N THR A 127 -15.62 -19.03 -8.83
CA THR A 127 -15.01 -19.47 -10.09
C THR A 127 -13.68 -18.79 -10.38
N GLY A 128 -13.28 -17.81 -9.57
CA GLY A 128 -12.08 -16.99 -9.75
C GLY A 128 -12.26 -15.83 -10.74
N LYS A 129 -13.50 -15.49 -11.09
CA LYS A 129 -13.79 -14.33 -11.93
C LYS A 129 -13.70 -13.05 -11.09
N ARG A 130 -12.94 -12.08 -11.60
CA ARG A 130 -12.86 -10.73 -11.02
C ARG A 130 -14.14 -9.95 -11.30
N ILE A 131 -14.72 -9.39 -10.25
CA ILE A 131 -15.94 -8.57 -10.33
C ILE A 131 -15.67 -7.28 -9.57
N ASN A 132 -16.18 -6.17 -10.13
CA ASN A 132 -16.08 -4.84 -9.53
C ASN A 132 -17.49 -4.38 -9.16
N TYR A 133 -17.65 -3.91 -7.91
CA TYR A 133 -18.86 -3.21 -7.47
C TYR A 133 -18.50 -1.81 -7.04
N ASN A 134 -19.38 -0.85 -7.35
CA ASN A 134 -19.28 0.52 -6.90
C ASN A 134 -20.43 0.85 -5.93
N SER A 135 -20.17 1.75 -4.97
CA SER A 135 -21.14 2.08 -3.94
C SER A 135 -22.39 2.78 -4.48
N TYR A 136 -22.30 3.51 -5.58
CA TYR A 136 -23.45 4.20 -6.14
C TYR A 136 -24.48 3.21 -6.72
N SER A 137 -24.05 2.33 -7.63
CA SER A 137 -24.95 1.36 -8.27
C SER A 137 -25.46 0.28 -7.32
N TYR A 138 -24.61 -0.18 -6.40
CA TYR A 138 -24.87 -1.37 -5.60
C TYR A 138 -25.25 -1.07 -4.14
N ALA A 139 -25.34 0.23 -3.77
CA ALA A 139 -25.88 0.65 -2.49
C ALA A 139 -26.78 1.87 -2.64
N VAL A 140 -26.28 3.03 -3.12
CA VAL A 140 -27.04 4.29 -3.13
C VAL A 140 -28.30 4.20 -3.96
N GLN A 141 -28.25 3.66 -5.18
CA GLN A 141 -29.42 3.50 -6.05
C GLN A 141 -30.46 2.48 -5.52
N SER A 142 -30.02 1.57 -4.68
CA SER A 142 -30.87 0.55 -4.06
C SER A 142 -31.40 0.95 -2.69
N ASN A 143 -31.02 2.15 -2.19
CA ASN A 143 -31.41 2.64 -0.87
C ASN A 143 -32.81 3.25 -0.90
N ASP A 144 -33.79 2.59 -0.31
CA ASP A 144 -35.18 3.06 -0.23
C ASP A 144 -35.78 2.77 1.16
N GLU A 145 -37.06 3.05 1.34
CA GLU A 145 -37.78 2.85 2.60
C GLU A 145 -37.76 1.38 3.05
N TYR A 146 -37.77 0.44 2.12
CA TYR A 146 -37.89 -0.99 2.37
C TYR A 146 -36.54 -1.73 2.32
N ASN A 147 -35.56 -1.13 1.66
CA ASN A 147 -34.24 -1.71 1.49
C ASN A 147 -33.15 -0.69 1.87
N LYS A 148 -32.86 -0.61 3.16
CA LYS A 148 -31.78 0.27 3.62
C LYS A 148 -30.42 -0.33 3.30
N THR A 149 -29.71 0.30 2.37
CA THR A 149 -28.38 -0.07 1.92
C THR A 149 -27.34 1.00 2.21
N VAL A 150 -27.79 2.21 2.66
CA VAL A 150 -26.93 3.26 3.18
C VAL A 150 -27.49 3.74 4.51
N ALA A 151 -26.67 3.80 5.54
CA ALA A 151 -27.07 4.24 6.87
C ALA A 151 -26.10 5.30 7.40
N TYR A 152 -26.64 6.28 8.12
CA TYR A 152 -25.93 7.44 8.62
C TYR A 152 -25.92 7.46 10.14
N TYR A 153 -24.74 7.49 10.75
CA TYR A 153 -24.58 7.48 12.20
C TYR A 153 -23.65 8.59 12.67
N GLN A 154 -23.77 8.92 13.95
CA GLN A 154 -22.78 9.74 14.62
C GLN A 154 -21.44 9.00 14.67
N LEU A 155 -20.31 9.74 14.61
CA LEU A 155 -19.00 9.10 14.76
C LEU A 155 -18.89 8.39 16.12
N PRO A 156 -18.42 7.13 16.15
CA PRO A 156 -18.20 6.41 17.40
C PRO A 156 -17.25 7.12 18.37
N SER A 157 -16.32 7.90 17.83
CA SER A 157 -15.37 8.73 18.60
C SER A 157 -16.02 9.92 19.30
N GLY A 158 -17.25 10.30 18.95
CA GLY A 158 -17.92 11.50 19.42
C GLY A 158 -17.33 12.81 18.90
N LYS A 159 -16.44 12.76 17.89
CA LYS A 159 -15.87 13.93 17.23
C LYS A 159 -16.82 14.49 16.16
N ASP A 160 -16.47 15.67 15.64
CA ASP A 160 -17.23 16.35 14.60
C ASP A 160 -17.13 15.59 13.26
N GLY A 161 -18.21 14.96 12.84
CA GLY A 161 -18.21 14.17 11.61
C GLY A 161 -19.39 13.21 11.50
N ILE A 162 -19.27 12.25 10.60
CA ILE A 162 -20.32 11.27 10.32
C ILE A 162 -19.70 9.91 10.00
N ARG A 163 -20.39 8.85 10.41
CA ARG A 163 -20.16 7.48 9.95
C ARG A 163 -21.22 7.13 8.93
N ILE A 164 -20.79 6.75 7.72
CA ILE A 164 -21.66 6.21 6.69
C ILE A 164 -21.36 4.73 6.56
N VAL A 165 -22.38 3.90 6.62
CA VAL A 165 -22.26 2.45 6.43
C VAL A 165 -22.95 2.09 5.13
N TYR A 166 -22.19 1.45 4.23
CA TYR A 166 -22.67 0.99 2.93
C TYR A 166 -22.86 -0.52 2.95
N LYS A 167 -24.01 -0.98 2.51
CA LYS A 167 -24.28 -2.38 2.19
C LYS A 167 -24.27 -2.53 0.67
N ILE A 168 -23.08 -2.90 0.14
CA ILE A 168 -22.82 -2.97 -1.30
C ILE A 168 -23.04 -4.41 -1.78
N GLY A 169 -24.00 -4.62 -2.65
CA GLY A 169 -24.27 -5.97 -3.12
C GLY A 169 -25.40 -6.05 -4.12
N GLU A 170 -25.68 -7.26 -4.57
CA GLU A 170 -26.79 -7.50 -5.49
C GLU A 170 -28.12 -7.49 -4.73
N ASN A 171 -29.12 -6.90 -5.37
CA ASN A 171 -30.49 -6.99 -4.86
C ASN A 171 -31.05 -8.38 -5.17
N ILE A 172 -31.48 -9.06 -4.12
CA ILE A 172 -32.10 -10.39 -4.21
C ILE A 172 -33.62 -10.37 -4.03
N ASP A 173 -34.24 -9.19 -4.17
CA ASP A 173 -35.69 -9.06 -3.94
C ASP A 173 -36.51 -10.02 -4.82
N ASP A 174 -36.03 -10.33 -6.05
CA ASP A 174 -36.64 -11.33 -6.89
C ASP A 174 -36.63 -12.74 -6.29
N ALA A 175 -35.71 -13.07 -5.41
CA ALA A 175 -35.63 -14.35 -4.71
C ALA A 175 -36.70 -14.51 -3.60
N TYR A 176 -37.23 -13.38 -3.12
CA TYR A 176 -38.37 -13.36 -2.17
C TYR A 176 -39.73 -13.44 -2.85
N PHE A 177 -39.76 -13.54 -4.18
CA PHE A 177 -41.00 -13.75 -4.92
C PHE A 177 -41.52 -15.15 -4.64
N PRO A 178 -42.72 -15.31 -4.02
CA PRO A 178 -43.19 -16.64 -3.60
C PRO A 178 -43.45 -17.58 -4.79
N ALA A 179 -42.81 -18.72 -4.81
CA ALA A 179 -42.99 -19.76 -5.83
C ALA A 179 -44.43 -20.31 -5.81
N ALA A 180 -45.02 -20.35 -4.62
CA ALA A 180 -46.45 -20.69 -4.42
C ALA A 180 -46.91 -20.08 -3.10
N LEU A 181 -48.23 -19.93 -2.95
CA LEU A 181 -48.92 -19.50 -1.74
C LEU A 181 -49.96 -20.49 -1.37
N THR A 182 -50.22 -20.77 -0.09
CA THR A 182 -51.45 -21.46 0.33
C THR A 182 -52.64 -20.60 -0.02
N VAL A 183 -53.83 -21.23 -0.21
CA VAL A 183 -55.07 -20.48 -0.47
C VAL A 183 -55.38 -19.50 0.65
N ASP A 184 -55.10 -19.85 1.89
CA ASP A 184 -55.33 -19.01 3.04
C ASP A 184 -54.41 -17.77 3.02
N THR A 185 -53.10 -17.98 2.73
CA THR A 185 -52.13 -16.88 2.60
C THR A 185 -52.43 -15.96 1.43
N TYR A 186 -52.81 -16.53 0.26
CA TYR A 186 -53.24 -15.75 -0.90
C TYR A 186 -54.45 -14.84 -0.53
N ASN A 187 -55.47 -15.36 0.15
CA ASN A 187 -56.61 -14.56 0.54
C ASN A 187 -56.26 -13.49 1.56
N THR A 188 -55.37 -13.80 2.49
CA THR A 188 -54.86 -12.81 3.48
C THR A 188 -54.13 -11.64 2.84
N LEU A 189 -53.25 -11.95 1.87
CA LEU A 189 -52.53 -10.93 1.07
C LEU A 189 -53.54 -10.10 0.25
N TYR A 190 -54.47 -10.76 -0.42
CA TYR A 190 -55.48 -10.13 -1.26
C TYR A 190 -56.33 -9.11 -0.45
N GLU A 191 -56.74 -9.45 0.76
CA GLU A 191 -57.51 -8.56 1.63
C GLU A 191 -56.68 -7.39 2.13
N ALA A 192 -55.37 -7.56 2.34
CA ALA A 192 -54.50 -6.56 2.89
C ALA A 192 -53.93 -5.56 1.84
N MET A 193 -53.98 -5.92 0.56
CA MET A 193 -53.45 -5.10 -0.56
C MET A 193 -54.51 -4.07 -1.03
N ASP A 194 -54.03 -3.00 -1.66
CA ASP A 194 -54.85 -2.06 -2.43
C ASP A 194 -55.31 -2.65 -3.78
N ASP A 195 -56.07 -1.87 -4.57
CA ASP A 195 -56.63 -2.38 -5.83
C ASP A 195 -55.55 -2.76 -6.88
N GLU A 196 -54.43 -2.04 -6.91
CA GLU A 196 -53.30 -2.33 -7.81
C GLU A 196 -52.55 -3.60 -7.35
N GLY A 197 -52.23 -3.70 -6.07
CA GLY A 197 -51.62 -4.89 -5.48
C GLY A 197 -52.46 -6.15 -5.68
N LYS A 198 -53.79 -6.04 -5.54
CA LYS A 198 -54.73 -7.13 -5.86
C LYS A 198 -54.61 -7.59 -7.33
N PHE A 199 -54.58 -6.62 -8.25
CA PHE A 199 -54.42 -6.88 -9.66
C PHE A 199 -53.08 -7.61 -9.97
N GLN A 200 -51.99 -7.15 -9.35
CA GLN A 200 -50.70 -7.78 -9.52
C GLN A 200 -50.64 -9.20 -8.91
N LEU A 201 -51.25 -9.38 -7.74
CA LEU A 201 -51.37 -10.72 -7.13
C LEU A 201 -52.15 -11.68 -8.01
N GLU A 202 -53.28 -11.24 -8.58
CA GLU A 202 -54.09 -12.01 -9.53
C GLU A 202 -53.25 -12.35 -10.79
N LEU A 203 -52.51 -11.43 -11.33
CA LEU A 203 -51.69 -11.60 -12.50
C LEU A 203 -50.69 -12.75 -12.34
N TYR A 204 -50.08 -12.85 -11.17
CA TYR A 204 -49.05 -13.87 -10.92
C TYR A 204 -49.56 -15.21 -10.42
N TYR A 205 -50.75 -15.30 -9.80
CA TYR A 205 -51.19 -16.47 -9.07
C TYR A 205 -52.53 -17.01 -9.46
N LEU A 206 -53.47 -16.22 -9.99
CA LEU A 206 -54.86 -16.64 -10.16
C LEU A 206 -55.04 -17.90 -11.05
N GLU A 207 -54.29 -18.01 -12.11
CA GLU A 207 -54.37 -19.17 -13.00
C GLU A 207 -53.61 -20.40 -12.47
N GLY A 208 -52.90 -20.29 -11.35
CA GLY A 208 -52.06 -21.32 -10.76
C GLY A 208 -52.70 -22.16 -9.66
N LEU A 209 -54.01 -22.13 -9.47
CA LEU A 209 -54.68 -22.92 -8.42
C LEU A 209 -54.51 -24.42 -8.64
N LEU A 210 -53.83 -25.07 -7.70
CA LEU A 210 -53.59 -26.52 -7.69
C LEU A 210 -54.22 -27.16 -6.45
N SER A 211 -55.06 -28.20 -6.69
CA SER A 211 -55.57 -29.02 -5.62
C SER A 211 -55.22 -30.49 -5.94
N TYR A 212 -54.61 -31.19 -4.97
CA TYR A 212 -54.27 -32.60 -5.13
C TYR A 212 -55.40 -33.49 -5.68
N LYS A 213 -56.66 -33.14 -5.32
CA LYS A 213 -57.86 -33.91 -5.73
C LYS A 213 -58.18 -33.76 -7.21
N THR A 214 -57.82 -32.69 -7.85
CA THR A 214 -58.13 -32.35 -9.24
C THR A 214 -57.01 -32.71 -10.23
N LEU A 215 -55.77 -32.92 -9.74
CA LEU A 215 -54.60 -33.25 -10.55
C LEU A 215 -54.71 -34.69 -11.13
N SER A 216 -54.21 -34.89 -12.33
CA SER A 216 -53.92 -36.19 -12.91
C SER A 216 -52.78 -36.90 -12.19
N ASP A 217 -52.62 -38.22 -12.36
CA ASP A 217 -51.58 -39.00 -11.70
C ASP A 217 -50.15 -38.55 -12.10
N ALA A 218 -49.99 -38.11 -13.34
CA ALA A 218 -48.70 -37.56 -13.79
C ALA A 218 -48.39 -36.20 -13.13
N GLU A 219 -49.36 -35.30 -13.05
CA GLU A 219 -49.24 -34.00 -12.41
C GLU A 219 -49.02 -34.14 -10.90
N ARG A 220 -49.68 -35.07 -10.24
CA ARG A 220 -49.49 -35.36 -8.81
C ARG A 220 -48.04 -35.67 -8.49
N SER A 221 -47.40 -36.51 -9.31
CA SER A 221 -46.01 -36.90 -9.09
C SER A 221 -45.04 -35.69 -9.20
N SER A 222 -45.25 -34.83 -10.19
CA SER A 222 -44.44 -33.61 -10.38
C SER A 222 -44.65 -32.59 -9.28
N VAL A 223 -45.91 -32.26 -8.97
CA VAL A 223 -46.27 -31.27 -7.95
C VAL A 223 -45.85 -31.73 -6.56
N MET A 224 -45.96 -33.03 -6.23
CA MET A 224 -45.49 -33.58 -4.96
C MET A 224 -43.99 -33.61 -4.82
N ALA A 225 -43.22 -33.61 -5.90
CA ALA A 225 -41.77 -33.50 -5.86
C ALA A 225 -41.33 -32.08 -5.48
N GLU A 226 -42.09 -31.07 -5.85
CA GLU A 226 -41.84 -29.65 -5.59
C GLU A 226 -42.49 -29.19 -4.27
N PHE A 227 -43.79 -29.57 -4.06
CA PHE A 227 -44.56 -29.19 -2.86
C PHE A 227 -45.00 -30.46 -2.10
N LYS A 228 -44.19 -30.90 -1.14
CA LYS A 228 -44.39 -32.19 -0.41
C LYS A 228 -45.73 -32.27 0.33
N ASN A 229 -46.28 -31.11 0.74
CA ASN A 229 -47.53 -31.04 1.51
C ASN A 229 -48.80 -30.77 0.71
N ILE A 230 -48.77 -30.78 -0.64
CA ILE A 230 -49.93 -30.53 -1.53
C ILE A 230 -51.12 -31.42 -1.22
N LYS A 231 -50.94 -32.57 -0.57
CA LYS A 231 -52.05 -33.45 -0.12
C LYS A 231 -52.86 -32.84 1.02
N LYS A 232 -52.29 -31.89 1.75
CA LYS A 232 -52.89 -31.29 2.95
C LYS A 232 -53.47 -29.88 2.69
N VAL A 233 -52.86 -29.13 1.76
CA VAL A 233 -53.22 -27.79 1.44
C VAL A 233 -53.37 -27.57 -0.05
N ASP A 234 -54.38 -26.80 -0.47
CA ASP A 234 -54.48 -26.34 -1.86
C ASP A 234 -53.63 -25.07 -1.99
N ILE A 235 -52.99 -24.89 -3.11
CA ILE A 235 -51.99 -23.87 -3.36
C ILE A 235 -52.27 -23.06 -4.63
N TYR A 236 -51.87 -21.79 -4.64
CA TYR A 236 -51.68 -21.01 -5.85
C TYR A 236 -50.21 -21.05 -6.24
N LYS A 237 -49.88 -21.70 -7.35
CA LYS A 237 -48.53 -21.69 -7.89
C LYS A 237 -48.32 -20.44 -8.73
N SER A 238 -47.21 -19.76 -8.54
CA SER A 238 -46.90 -18.55 -9.28
C SER A 238 -46.61 -18.81 -10.75
N GLN A 239 -46.86 -17.80 -11.58
CA GLN A 239 -46.40 -17.68 -12.97
C GLN A 239 -45.39 -16.54 -13.00
N PRO A 240 -44.12 -16.80 -12.67
CA PRO A 240 -43.14 -15.73 -12.48
C PRO A 240 -42.85 -14.99 -13.78
N GLY A 241 -42.66 -13.69 -13.69
CA GLY A 241 -42.18 -12.80 -14.75
C GLY A 241 -40.66 -12.80 -14.88
N SER A 242 -40.12 -11.74 -15.42
CA SER A 242 -38.67 -11.46 -15.35
C SER A 242 -38.22 -11.16 -13.92
N LYS A 243 -36.93 -11.32 -13.63
CA LYS A 243 -36.37 -10.92 -12.30
C LYS A 243 -36.77 -9.53 -11.87
N ILE A 244 -36.68 -8.55 -12.79
CA ILE A 244 -37.07 -7.16 -12.52
C ILE A 244 -38.54 -7.06 -12.12
N GLN A 245 -39.44 -7.78 -12.80
CA GLN A 245 -40.85 -7.76 -12.49
C GLN A 245 -41.16 -8.44 -11.14
N MET A 246 -40.46 -9.54 -10.83
CA MET A 246 -40.58 -10.21 -9.54
C MET A 246 -40.08 -9.34 -8.40
N ALA A 247 -38.91 -8.72 -8.56
CA ALA A 247 -38.36 -7.78 -7.59
C ALA A 247 -39.29 -6.57 -7.37
N ALA A 248 -39.87 -6.02 -8.44
CA ALA A 248 -40.84 -4.93 -8.33
C ALA A 248 -42.09 -5.37 -7.54
N PHE A 249 -42.63 -6.57 -7.82
CA PHE A 249 -43.77 -7.09 -7.05
C PHE A 249 -43.45 -7.26 -5.56
N VAL A 250 -42.26 -7.77 -5.26
CA VAL A 250 -41.80 -7.92 -3.86
C VAL A 250 -41.71 -6.54 -3.19
N ASN A 251 -41.07 -5.57 -3.83
CA ASN A 251 -40.80 -4.24 -3.25
C ASN A 251 -42.08 -3.42 -3.11
N ASP A 252 -42.88 -3.37 -4.18
CA ASP A 252 -44.04 -2.46 -4.22
C ASP A 252 -45.26 -3.00 -3.49
N TYR A 253 -45.38 -4.35 -3.38
CA TYR A 253 -46.61 -4.98 -2.85
C TYR A 253 -46.38 -5.92 -1.68
N LEU A 254 -45.33 -6.73 -1.63
CA LEU A 254 -45.13 -7.64 -0.50
C LEU A 254 -44.51 -6.94 0.71
N LYS A 255 -43.36 -6.27 0.53
CA LYS A 255 -42.68 -5.59 1.64
C LYS A 255 -43.59 -4.59 2.41
N PRO A 256 -44.46 -3.79 1.75
CA PRO A 256 -45.39 -2.88 2.47
C PRO A 256 -46.56 -3.61 3.16
N VAL A 257 -46.90 -4.81 2.73
CA VAL A 257 -48.09 -5.55 3.22
C VAL A 257 -47.69 -6.54 4.31
N ILE A 258 -46.57 -7.23 4.21
CA ILE A 258 -46.18 -8.27 5.18
C ILE A 258 -46.18 -7.75 6.62
N PRO A 259 -45.60 -6.58 6.98
CA PRO A 259 -45.63 -6.08 8.36
C PRO A 259 -47.06 -5.79 8.92
N LYS A 260 -48.07 -5.76 8.06
CA LYS A 260 -49.47 -5.53 8.49
C LYS A 260 -50.16 -6.86 8.83
N ILE A 261 -49.65 -7.97 8.36
CA ILE A 261 -50.29 -9.32 8.48
C ILE A 261 -49.42 -10.32 9.24
N TYR A 262 -48.15 -10.02 9.43
CA TYR A 262 -47.15 -10.91 10.04
C TYR A 262 -46.23 -10.12 10.98
N ASP A 263 -45.95 -10.66 12.15
CA ASP A 263 -45.01 -10.09 13.12
C ASP A 263 -43.60 -10.69 12.94
N GLY A 264 -42.90 -10.25 11.90
CA GLY A 264 -41.60 -10.76 11.52
C GLY A 264 -41.14 -10.18 10.18
N SER A 265 -39.96 -10.60 9.71
CA SER A 265 -39.41 -10.20 8.42
C SER A 265 -40.12 -10.92 7.24
N LEU A 266 -39.98 -10.36 6.04
CA LEU A 266 -40.44 -11.00 4.81
C LEU A 266 -39.81 -12.39 4.62
N LYS A 267 -38.53 -12.54 4.99
CA LYS A 267 -37.82 -13.84 4.93
C LYS A 267 -38.48 -14.87 5.85
N GLU A 268 -38.66 -14.54 7.12
CA GLU A 268 -39.28 -15.43 8.10
C GLU A 268 -40.71 -15.83 7.69
N TRP A 269 -41.49 -14.86 7.20
CA TRP A 269 -42.81 -15.14 6.65
C TRP A 269 -42.77 -16.11 5.48
N LEU A 270 -41.83 -15.96 4.56
CA LEU A 270 -41.69 -16.83 3.39
C LEU A 270 -41.21 -18.23 3.78
N GLU A 271 -40.30 -18.33 4.74
CA GLU A 271 -39.83 -19.60 5.29
C GLU A 271 -40.96 -20.38 5.98
N GLU A 272 -41.82 -19.73 6.77
CA GLU A 272 -42.97 -20.35 7.39
C GLU A 272 -43.98 -20.82 6.33
N GLU A 273 -44.27 -20.00 5.31
CA GLU A 273 -45.15 -20.38 4.22
C GLU A 273 -44.62 -21.60 3.47
N TYR A 274 -43.32 -21.65 3.19
CA TYR A 274 -42.69 -22.77 2.50
C TYR A 274 -42.59 -24.04 3.37
N GLU A 275 -42.51 -23.93 4.68
CA GLU A 275 -42.60 -25.06 5.60
C GLU A 275 -44.01 -25.67 5.49
N VAL A 276 -45.06 -24.84 5.49
CA VAL A 276 -46.44 -25.29 5.29
C VAL A 276 -46.62 -26.01 3.94
N LEU A 277 -46.06 -25.47 2.88
CA LEU A 277 -46.08 -26.03 1.53
C LEU A 277 -45.22 -27.29 1.40
N GLY A 278 -44.23 -27.49 2.26
CA GLY A 278 -43.20 -28.51 2.12
C GLY A 278 -42.32 -28.26 0.89
N TYR A 279 -42.03 -26.99 0.62
CA TYR A 279 -41.16 -26.51 -0.43
C TYR A 279 -39.75 -26.28 0.14
N ASP A 280 -38.75 -26.83 -0.49
CA ASP A 280 -37.36 -26.62 -0.08
C ASP A 280 -36.89 -25.26 -0.62
N PHE A 281 -36.71 -24.28 0.27
CA PHE A 281 -36.33 -22.92 -0.06
C PHE A 281 -34.94 -22.66 0.46
N GLU A 282 -34.07 -22.20 -0.40
CA GLU A 282 -32.76 -21.68 -0.06
C GLU A 282 -32.60 -20.34 -0.79
N LEU A 283 -32.33 -19.28 -0.05
CA LEU A 283 -31.96 -18.02 -0.66
C LEU A 283 -30.65 -18.18 -1.39
N PRO A 284 -30.51 -17.60 -2.60
CA PRO A 284 -29.25 -17.64 -3.31
C PRO A 284 -28.18 -16.92 -2.48
N ASP A 285 -27.02 -17.53 -2.42
CA ASP A 285 -25.82 -16.89 -1.88
C ASP A 285 -25.36 -15.79 -2.85
N VAL A 286 -25.43 -14.53 -2.44
CA VAL A 286 -25.12 -13.36 -3.28
C VAL A 286 -24.01 -12.52 -2.66
N PRO A 287 -23.15 -11.92 -3.48
CA PRO A 287 -22.09 -11.06 -2.96
C PRO A 287 -22.68 -9.86 -2.26
N MET A 288 -22.35 -9.70 -0.98
CA MET A 288 -22.77 -8.62 -0.12
C MET A 288 -21.61 -8.17 0.76
N PHE A 289 -21.37 -6.86 0.82
CA PHE A 289 -20.26 -6.26 1.54
C PHE A 289 -20.77 -5.11 2.41
N VAL A 290 -20.56 -5.19 3.71
CA VAL A 290 -20.84 -4.08 4.63
C VAL A 290 -19.56 -3.31 4.88
N VAL A 291 -19.54 -2.04 4.49
CA VAL A 291 -18.36 -1.18 4.55
C VAL A 291 -18.66 0.09 5.35
N PRO A 292 -18.21 0.18 6.61
CA PRO A 292 -18.30 1.40 7.40
C PRO A 292 -17.18 2.38 7.03
N VAL A 293 -17.52 3.66 6.86
CA VAL A 293 -16.57 4.74 6.61
C VAL A 293 -16.83 5.89 7.58
N ASN A 294 -15.81 6.28 8.31
CA ASN A 294 -15.84 7.41 9.24
C ASN A 294 -15.25 8.65 8.57
N TYR A 295 -15.98 9.75 8.56
CA TYR A 295 -15.54 11.04 8.05
C TYR A 295 -15.49 12.05 9.20
N GLU A 296 -14.30 12.53 9.55
CA GLU A 296 -14.06 13.50 10.61
C GLU A 296 -13.62 14.84 10.00
N LEU A 297 -14.31 15.93 10.31
CA LEU A 297 -13.91 17.27 9.94
C LEU A 297 -12.86 17.79 10.92
N THR A 298 -11.65 18.05 10.42
CA THR A 298 -10.56 18.59 11.23
C THR A 298 -10.32 20.08 10.95
N GLU A 299 -9.57 20.75 11.79
CA GLU A 299 -9.16 22.16 11.56
C GLU A 299 -8.32 22.34 10.28
N GLN A 300 -7.78 21.26 9.73
CA GLN A 300 -6.87 21.28 8.58
C GLN A 300 -7.43 20.63 7.33
N GLY A 301 -8.60 19.97 7.43
CA GLY A 301 -9.21 19.28 6.31
C GLY A 301 -10.16 18.17 6.72
N LEU A 302 -10.12 17.05 6.02
CA LEU A 302 -10.98 15.89 6.22
C LEU A 302 -10.14 14.66 6.53
N SER A 303 -10.46 13.95 7.61
CA SER A 303 -9.93 12.61 7.91
C SER A 303 -10.96 11.55 7.54
N VAL A 304 -10.53 10.55 6.78
CA VAL A 304 -11.37 9.43 6.33
C VAL A 304 -10.78 8.14 6.88
N ASN A 305 -11.58 7.39 7.62
CA ASN A 305 -11.14 6.14 8.23
C ASN A 305 -12.10 4.99 7.89
N VAL A 306 -11.54 3.86 7.46
CA VAL A 306 -12.27 2.60 7.30
C VAL A 306 -11.70 1.59 8.30
N PRO A 307 -12.46 1.21 9.33
CA PRO A 307 -12.08 0.13 10.24
C PRO A 307 -12.26 -1.21 9.53
N THR A 308 -11.15 -1.84 9.12
CA THR A 308 -11.22 -3.06 8.31
C THR A 308 -11.58 -4.30 9.11
N ASP A 309 -11.49 -4.27 10.42
CA ASP A 309 -11.99 -5.27 11.36
C ASP A 309 -13.51 -5.27 11.51
N GLU A 310 -14.18 -4.20 11.04
CA GLU A 310 -15.64 -4.11 11.00
C GLU A 310 -16.23 -4.39 9.61
N LEU A 311 -15.40 -4.74 8.62
CA LEU A 311 -15.88 -5.17 7.29
C LEU A 311 -16.58 -6.52 7.38
N GLN A 312 -17.76 -6.64 6.74
CA GLN A 312 -18.50 -7.89 6.68
C GLN A 312 -18.64 -8.33 5.23
N PHE A 313 -18.32 -9.57 4.95
CA PHE A 313 -18.51 -10.23 3.67
C PHE A 313 -18.42 -11.77 3.84
N GLU A 314 -19.12 -12.48 2.96
CA GLU A 314 -19.13 -13.94 2.99
C GLU A 314 -17.82 -14.54 2.47
N GLU A 315 -17.41 -15.70 3.00
CA GLU A 315 -16.21 -16.40 2.54
C GLU A 315 -16.27 -16.79 1.05
N SER A 316 -17.46 -16.98 0.51
CA SER A 316 -17.69 -17.27 -0.91
C SER A 316 -17.33 -16.11 -1.83
N PHE A 317 -17.37 -14.87 -1.31
CA PHE A 317 -17.18 -13.62 -2.04
C PHE A 317 -16.10 -12.76 -1.39
N ARG A 318 -14.86 -13.21 -1.47
CA ARG A 318 -13.75 -12.56 -0.74
C ARG A 318 -13.40 -11.20 -1.32
N LEU A 319 -13.52 -10.17 -0.50
CA LEU A 319 -13.14 -8.81 -0.84
C LEU A 319 -11.63 -8.71 -1.04
N TYR A 320 -11.18 -8.58 -2.30
CA TYR A 320 -9.76 -8.46 -2.62
C TYR A 320 -9.23 -7.06 -2.30
N SER A 321 -9.87 -6.02 -2.85
CA SER A 321 -9.41 -4.64 -2.67
C SER A 321 -10.57 -3.66 -2.55
N LEU A 322 -10.29 -2.56 -1.87
CA LEU A 322 -11.22 -1.45 -1.65
C LEU A 322 -10.55 -0.13 -2.07
N LYS A 323 -11.18 0.62 -2.99
CA LYS A 323 -10.86 2.00 -3.30
C LYS A 323 -11.69 2.91 -2.40
N VAL A 324 -11.03 3.82 -1.73
CA VAL A 324 -11.68 4.78 -0.81
C VAL A 324 -11.60 6.17 -1.42
N LEU A 325 -12.73 6.76 -1.73
CA LEU A 325 -12.85 8.07 -2.38
C LEU A 325 -11.99 8.18 -3.67
N PRO A 326 -12.13 7.26 -4.62
CA PRO A 326 -11.28 7.25 -5.82
C PRO A 326 -11.42 8.51 -6.65
N PHE A 327 -12.52 9.23 -6.54
CA PHE A 327 -12.84 10.41 -7.32
C PHE A 327 -12.83 11.71 -6.51
N PHE A 328 -12.22 11.70 -5.31
CA PHE A 328 -12.16 12.89 -4.45
C PHE A 328 -11.52 14.07 -5.18
N GLY A 329 -12.27 15.18 -5.24
CA GLY A 329 -11.81 16.43 -5.83
C GLY A 329 -11.61 16.41 -7.35
N THR A 330 -12.09 15.38 -8.06
CA THR A 330 -12.05 15.32 -9.53
C THR A 330 -12.60 16.60 -10.19
N VAL A 331 -11.86 17.14 -11.15
CA VAL A 331 -12.14 18.42 -11.79
C VAL A 331 -12.85 18.22 -13.12
N THR A 332 -14.05 18.81 -13.26
CA THR A 332 -14.94 18.56 -14.40
C THR A 332 -15.09 19.73 -15.38
N ASN A 333 -14.68 20.92 -14.98
CA ASN A 333 -15.00 22.18 -15.69
C ASN A 333 -13.88 22.75 -16.56
N GLY A 334 -12.86 21.96 -16.90
CA GLY A 334 -11.75 22.36 -17.76
C GLY A 334 -10.77 23.37 -17.13
N ASN A 335 -10.83 23.56 -15.82
CA ASN A 335 -9.84 24.31 -15.07
C ASN A 335 -8.44 23.75 -15.29
N LYS A 336 -7.41 24.51 -14.95
CA LYS A 336 -6.02 24.07 -14.97
C LYS A 336 -5.67 23.47 -13.61
N GLY A 337 -4.80 22.49 -13.61
CA GLY A 337 -4.33 21.87 -12.39
C GLY A 337 -3.44 20.65 -12.68
N ASN A 338 -2.87 20.08 -11.60
CA ASN A 338 -2.02 18.92 -11.68
C ASN A 338 -2.39 17.90 -10.59
N MET A 339 -2.36 16.65 -10.94
CA MET A 339 -2.25 15.57 -10.00
C MET A 339 -0.79 15.41 -9.58
N VAL A 340 -0.54 15.28 -8.29
CA VAL A 340 0.78 15.04 -7.69
C VAL A 340 0.83 13.58 -7.28
N ILE A 341 1.70 12.81 -7.90
CA ILE A 341 1.83 11.37 -7.65
C ILE A 341 3.19 11.05 -7.02
N PRO A 342 3.29 10.04 -6.14
CA PRO A 342 4.52 9.68 -5.45
C PRO A 342 5.39 8.74 -6.29
N ASP A 343 5.59 9.02 -7.56
CA ASP A 343 6.49 8.28 -8.43
C ASP A 343 7.92 8.73 -8.22
N GLY A 344 8.75 7.90 -7.58
CA GLY A 344 10.10 8.23 -7.19
C GLY A 344 10.14 9.43 -6.23
N SER A 345 10.79 10.52 -6.65
CA SER A 345 10.82 11.78 -5.88
C SER A 345 9.51 12.56 -5.95
N GLY A 346 8.67 12.25 -6.91
CA GLY A 346 7.38 12.86 -7.20
C GLY A 346 7.25 13.28 -8.67
N ALA A 347 6.04 13.21 -9.21
CA ALA A 347 5.72 13.65 -10.55
C ALA A 347 4.43 14.47 -10.60
N LEU A 348 4.35 15.36 -11.60
CA LEU A 348 3.15 16.10 -11.95
C LEU A 348 2.48 15.46 -13.17
N VAL A 349 1.17 15.33 -13.11
CA VAL A 349 0.33 14.94 -14.25
C VAL A 349 -0.74 16.01 -14.45
N ASP A 350 -0.71 16.69 -15.58
CA ASP A 350 -1.74 17.70 -15.91
C ASP A 350 -3.12 17.02 -15.98
N ILE A 351 -4.10 17.53 -15.24
CA ILE A 351 -5.47 16.99 -15.18
C ILE A 351 -6.16 16.94 -16.55
N ASN A 352 -5.67 17.70 -17.53
CA ASN A 352 -6.19 17.72 -18.90
C ASN A 352 -5.45 16.76 -19.85
N THR A 353 -4.41 16.07 -19.37
CA THR A 353 -3.69 15.07 -20.17
C THR A 353 -4.62 13.94 -20.58
N GLN A 354 -4.59 13.59 -21.86
CA GLN A 354 -5.29 12.43 -22.39
C GLN A 354 -4.30 11.29 -22.63
N SER A 355 -4.51 10.16 -21.98
CA SER A 355 -3.69 8.96 -22.14
C SER A 355 -4.54 7.70 -21.96
N LYS A 356 -4.16 6.63 -22.66
CA LYS A 356 -4.72 5.30 -22.40
C LYS A 356 -4.02 4.59 -21.24
N ASP A 357 -2.82 5.07 -20.92
CA ASP A 357 -2.01 4.49 -19.87
C ASP A 357 -2.40 5.13 -18.54
N SER A 358 -2.52 4.32 -17.54
CA SER A 358 -2.72 4.68 -16.12
C SER A 358 -1.63 4.01 -15.29
N ILE A 359 -1.50 4.39 -14.03
CA ILE A 359 -0.51 3.81 -13.13
C ILE A 359 -1.14 3.52 -11.77
N SER A 360 -0.72 2.40 -11.18
CA SER A 360 -0.92 2.10 -9.76
C SER A 360 0.45 2.02 -9.08
N ILE A 361 0.68 2.86 -8.09
CA ILE A 361 1.95 3.00 -7.39
C ILE A 361 1.77 2.49 -5.97
N PRO A 362 2.27 1.28 -5.63
CA PRO A 362 2.22 0.78 -4.26
C PRO A 362 3.12 1.62 -3.35
N PHE A 363 2.61 2.00 -2.19
CA PHE A 363 3.42 2.67 -1.19
C PHE A 363 4.48 1.71 -0.66
N TYR A 364 5.72 2.21 -0.50
CA TYR A 364 6.89 1.44 -0.04
C TYR A 364 7.30 0.30 -0.99
N GLY A 365 6.96 0.42 -2.29
CA GLY A 365 7.32 -0.55 -3.31
C GLY A 365 6.52 -1.86 -3.24
N GLN A 366 7.04 -2.86 -3.91
CA GLN A 366 6.39 -4.15 -4.09
C GLN A 366 6.54 -5.06 -2.85
N ASP A 367 5.52 -5.89 -2.58
CA ASP A 367 5.64 -7.00 -1.62
C ASP A 367 6.23 -8.25 -2.28
N TYR A 368 7.48 -8.55 -1.99
CA TYR A 368 8.17 -9.74 -2.51
C TYR A 368 7.72 -11.06 -1.87
N SER A 369 6.82 -10.99 -0.88
CA SER A 369 6.15 -12.18 -0.35
C SER A 369 4.91 -12.56 -1.13
N LEU A 370 4.60 -11.84 -2.21
CA LEU A 370 3.55 -12.15 -3.18
C LEU A 370 4.16 -12.37 -4.56
N ARG A 371 3.61 -13.32 -5.31
CA ARG A 371 3.92 -13.46 -6.75
C ARG A 371 3.18 -12.40 -7.53
N THR A 372 3.83 -11.31 -7.78
CA THR A 372 3.30 -10.28 -8.67
C THR A 372 3.62 -10.62 -10.13
N LYS A 373 2.58 -10.67 -10.97
CA LYS A 373 2.74 -11.07 -12.36
C LYS A 373 3.36 -10.03 -13.27
N ASP A 374 3.10 -8.75 -13.07
CA ASP A 374 3.42 -7.72 -14.06
C ASP A 374 3.87 -6.41 -13.42
N TYR A 375 4.95 -6.47 -12.66
CA TYR A 375 5.58 -5.23 -12.20
C TYR A 375 6.31 -4.56 -13.37
N ALA A 376 5.98 -3.31 -13.65
CA ALA A 376 6.69 -2.55 -14.67
C ALA A 376 8.16 -2.41 -14.25
N GLU A 377 9.06 -2.95 -15.06
CA GLU A 377 10.47 -3.17 -14.72
C GLU A 377 11.29 -1.89 -14.45
N ASN A 378 10.71 -0.72 -14.79
CA ASN A 378 11.39 0.57 -14.72
C ASN A 378 10.63 1.61 -13.87
N MET A 379 9.86 1.16 -12.90
CA MET A 379 9.13 2.06 -12.00
C MET A 379 10.01 2.49 -10.83
N GLU A 380 10.06 3.79 -10.59
CA GLU A 380 10.62 4.33 -9.37
C GLU A 380 9.71 4.02 -8.19
N GLN A 381 10.28 3.72 -7.04
CA GLN A 381 9.51 3.36 -5.84
C GLN A 381 8.95 4.59 -5.14
N SER A 382 7.68 4.52 -4.72
CA SER A 382 7.12 5.45 -3.75
C SER A 382 7.68 5.20 -2.35
N THR A 383 8.31 6.20 -1.76
CA THR A 383 8.82 6.12 -0.38
C THR A 383 7.97 6.86 0.65
N ILE A 384 6.96 7.61 0.18
CA ILE A 384 6.08 8.41 1.02
C ILE A 384 4.61 8.19 0.62
N PRO A 385 3.72 7.84 1.57
CA PRO A 385 2.33 7.49 1.25
C PRO A 385 1.46 8.75 1.10
N THR A 386 1.76 9.55 0.09
CA THR A 386 1.06 10.82 -0.19
C THR A 386 0.74 10.98 -1.66
N PHE A 387 -0.34 11.69 -1.94
CA PHE A 387 -0.73 12.14 -3.26
C PHE A 387 -1.50 13.45 -3.14
N GLY A 388 -1.72 14.15 -4.24
CA GLY A 388 -2.41 15.42 -4.16
C GLY A 388 -2.95 15.91 -5.50
N LEU A 389 -3.70 17.00 -5.43
CA LEU A 389 -4.27 17.66 -6.60
C LEU A 389 -4.28 19.16 -6.36
N ASP A 390 -3.79 19.93 -7.33
CA ASP A 390 -4.00 21.38 -7.39
C ASP A 390 -4.98 21.75 -8.50
N VAL A 391 -5.71 22.81 -8.27
CA VAL A 391 -6.66 23.37 -9.24
C VAL A 391 -6.64 24.89 -9.19
N THR A 392 -6.65 25.50 -10.37
CA THR A 392 -6.84 26.95 -10.53
C THR A 392 -8.22 27.22 -11.08
N ASP A 393 -9.11 27.68 -10.22
CA ASP A 393 -10.48 28.04 -10.56
C ASP A 393 -10.62 29.54 -10.81
N ALA A 394 -11.43 29.90 -11.82
CA ALA A 394 -11.61 31.31 -12.19
C ALA A 394 -12.32 32.13 -11.10
N THR A 395 -13.19 31.50 -10.31
CA THR A 395 -13.99 32.13 -9.27
C THR A 395 -13.30 32.08 -7.91
N TYR A 396 -12.76 30.93 -7.56
CA TYR A 396 -12.24 30.62 -6.23
C TYR A 396 -10.70 30.66 -6.14
N GLY A 397 -10.01 30.97 -7.24
CA GLY A 397 -8.54 31.03 -7.29
C GLY A 397 -7.88 29.67 -7.20
N LYS A 398 -6.67 29.66 -6.64
CA LYS A 398 -5.90 28.41 -6.46
C LYS A 398 -6.32 27.71 -5.19
N ASN A 399 -6.64 26.43 -5.34
CA ASN A 399 -6.94 25.51 -4.25
C ASN A 399 -6.21 24.19 -4.48
N ALA A 400 -5.84 23.50 -3.42
CA ALA A 400 -5.21 22.20 -3.52
C ALA A 400 -5.57 21.33 -2.31
N PHE A 401 -5.42 20.03 -2.47
CA PHE A 401 -5.30 19.12 -1.33
C PHE A 401 -4.04 18.29 -1.44
N VAL A 402 -3.50 17.90 -0.30
CA VAL A 402 -2.56 16.80 -0.17
C VAL A 402 -3.19 15.75 0.73
N ALA A 403 -3.28 14.52 0.23
CA ALA A 403 -3.73 13.36 0.99
C ALA A 403 -2.52 12.62 1.54
N HIS A 404 -2.59 12.22 2.80
CA HIS A 404 -1.57 11.45 3.49
C HIS A 404 -2.21 10.23 4.14
N VAL A 405 -1.79 9.05 3.72
CA VAL A 405 -2.23 7.79 4.31
C VAL A 405 -1.40 7.53 5.56
N THR A 406 -2.05 7.44 6.71
CA THR A 406 -1.39 7.33 8.02
C THR A 406 -1.61 5.98 8.70
N SER A 407 -2.50 5.16 8.16
CA SER A 407 -2.73 3.77 8.56
C SER A 407 -3.21 2.98 7.35
N GLY A 408 -2.79 1.73 7.23
CA GLY A 408 -3.09 0.88 6.08
C GLY A 408 -2.20 1.14 4.87
N GLU A 409 -1.25 2.07 4.94
CA GLU A 409 -0.37 2.41 3.81
C GLU A 409 0.48 1.22 3.35
N GLY A 410 0.79 0.27 4.23
CA GLY A 410 1.47 -0.97 3.85
C GLY A 410 0.66 -1.83 2.87
N GLN A 411 -0.66 -1.75 2.92
CA GLN A 411 -1.59 -2.43 2.00
C GLN A 411 -2.03 -1.54 0.85
N GLY A 412 -1.59 -0.27 0.84
CA GLY A 412 -2.09 0.77 -0.04
C GLY A 412 -1.25 1.00 -1.29
N SER A 413 -1.93 1.46 -2.32
CA SER A 413 -1.37 2.06 -3.53
C SER A 413 -2.16 3.31 -3.91
N VAL A 414 -1.60 4.15 -4.75
CA VAL A 414 -2.34 5.24 -5.38
C VAL A 414 -2.49 4.96 -6.88
N GLU A 415 -3.69 5.12 -7.38
CA GLU A 415 -3.98 5.01 -8.80
C GLU A 415 -4.13 6.40 -9.42
N CYS A 416 -3.44 6.63 -10.53
CA CYS A 416 -3.56 7.84 -11.33
C CYS A 416 -4.06 7.48 -12.73
N HIS A 417 -5.19 8.05 -13.07
CA HIS A 417 -5.86 7.82 -14.35
C HIS A 417 -6.03 9.14 -15.10
N PRO A 418 -5.18 9.42 -16.10
CA PRO A 418 -5.44 10.50 -17.06
C PRO A 418 -6.76 10.27 -17.79
N LYS A 419 -7.42 11.34 -18.23
CA LYS A 419 -8.68 11.22 -18.98
C LYS A 419 -8.49 10.42 -20.27
N THR A 420 -9.55 9.71 -20.64
CA THR A 420 -9.64 8.94 -21.89
C THR A 420 -10.87 9.39 -22.71
N THR A 421 -11.15 8.71 -23.81
CA THR A 421 -12.40 8.92 -24.55
C THR A 421 -13.61 8.32 -23.83
N ILE A 422 -13.40 7.36 -22.92
CA ILE A 422 -14.47 6.71 -22.14
C ILE A 422 -14.62 7.42 -20.80
N TYR A 423 -13.51 7.70 -20.12
CA TYR A 423 -13.45 8.42 -18.85
C TYR A 423 -13.06 9.87 -19.12
N PRO A 424 -14.01 10.83 -19.19
CA PRO A 424 -13.74 12.18 -19.66
C PRO A 424 -12.98 13.06 -18.65
N PHE A 425 -12.84 12.61 -17.42
CA PHE A 425 -12.13 13.33 -16.35
C PHE A 425 -10.98 12.52 -15.81
N SER A 426 -9.84 13.17 -15.58
CA SER A 426 -8.72 12.56 -14.86
C SER A 426 -9.05 12.41 -13.38
N TYR A 427 -8.60 11.33 -12.75
CA TYR A 427 -8.80 11.10 -11.33
C TYR A 427 -7.58 10.44 -10.66
N LEU A 428 -7.50 10.62 -9.37
CA LEU A 428 -6.40 10.20 -8.52
C LEU A 428 -6.96 9.75 -7.17
N GLY A 429 -6.73 8.51 -6.78
CA GLY A 429 -7.24 8.00 -5.51
C GLY A 429 -6.53 6.75 -5.01
N PRO A 430 -6.66 6.42 -3.73
CA PRO A 430 -6.00 5.28 -3.11
C PRO A 430 -6.81 4.00 -3.25
N THR A 431 -6.08 2.89 -3.34
CA THR A 431 -6.61 1.52 -3.33
C THR A 431 -5.90 0.72 -2.26
N PHE A 432 -6.61 -0.13 -1.53
CA PHE A 432 -6.07 -0.95 -0.45
C PHE A 432 -6.41 -2.43 -0.66
N GLU A 433 -5.40 -3.29 -0.55
CA GLU A 433 -5.61 -4.74 -0.57
C GLU A 433 -6.13 -5.20 0.79
N ILE A 434 -7.30 -5.83 0.80
CA ILE A 434 -7.95 -6.35 2.02
C ILE A 434 -7.65 -7.84 2.19
N HIS A 435 -7.86 -8.64 1.14
CA HIS A 435 -7.64 -10.08 1.19
C HIS A 435 -6.68 -10.51 0.07
N PRO A 436 -5.36 -10.39 0.28
CA PRO A 436 -4.35 -10.73 -0.71
C PRO A 436 -4.46 -12.17 -1.18
N PHE A 437 -4.18 -12.41 -2.46
CA PHE A 437 -4.17 -13.74 -3.05
C PHE A 437 -3.03 -13.90 -4.08
N GLU A 438 -2.72 -15.15 -4.38
CA GLU A 438 -1.81 -15.53 -5.46
C GLU A 438 -2.52 -16.41 -6.47
N THR A 439 -2.15 -16.26 -7.74
CA THR A 439 -2.62 -17.14 -8.82
C THR A 439 -1.48 -18.08 -9.19
N PHE A 440 -1.76 -19.37 -9.26
CA PHE A 440 -0.81 -20.38 -9.71
C PHE A 440 -1.44 -21.35 -10.71
N LYS A 441 -0.59 -21.92 -11.57
CA LYS A 441 -1.04 -22.90 -12.55
C LYS A 441 -0.92 -24.28 -11.95
N SER A 442 -2.01 -25.06 -12.01
CA SER A 442 -1.98 -26.47 -11.62
C SER A 442 -1.10 -27.25 -12.60
N GLU A 443 -0.01 -27.84 -12.09
CA GLU A 443 0.80 -28.76 -12.90
C GLU A 443 0.05 -30.08 -13.10
N GLY A 444 -0.07 -30.54 -14.35
CA GLY A 444 -0.59 -31.87 -14.69
C GLY A 444 -1.99 -31.93 -15.28
N ALA A 445 -2.72 -30.83 -15.40
CA ALA A 445 -3.99 -30.82 -16.14
C ALA A 445 -3.77 -30.58 -17.64
N ALA A 446 -4.54 -31.26 -18.52
CA ALA A 446 -4.50 -31.06 -19.97
C ALA A 446 -4.85 -29.63 -20.43
N LYS A 447 -5.48 -28.84 -19.55
CA LYS A 447 -5.56 -27.37 -19.56
C LYS A 447 -5.12 -26.93 -18.17
N ALA A 448 -4.03 -26.15 -18.09
CA ALA A 448 -3.61 -25.53 -16.85
C ALA A 448 -4.75 -24.62 -16.34
N ALA A 449 -5.44 -25.06 -15.29
CA ALA A 449 -6.39 -24.19 -14.60
C ALA A 449 -5.56 -23.20 -13.75
N GLU A 450 -5.87 -21.93 -13.85
CA GLU A 450 -5.37 -20.93 -12.91
C GLU A 450 -6.18 -21.07 -11.62
N LEU A 451 -5.50 -21.38 -10.54
CA LEU A 451 -6.09 -21.50 -9.22
C LEU A 451 -5.69 -20.27 -8.41
N GLN A 452 -6.63 -19.71 -7.67
CA GLN A 452 -6.39 -18.64 -6.72
C GLN A 452 -6.31 -19.19 -5.32
N LYS A 453 -5.33 -18.74 -4.56
CA LYS A 453 -5.20 -19.03 -3.15
C LYS A 453 -5.06 -17.72 -2.38
N TYR A 454 -5.93 -17.52 -1.44
CA TYR A 454 -5.97 -16.34 -0.57
C TYR A 454 -5.11 -16.53 0.67
N SER A 455 -4.72 -15.42 1.29
CA SER A 455 -4.21 -15.43 2.65
C SER A 455 -5.24 -16.06 3.59
N ASP A 456 -4.79 -16.62 4.73
CA ASP A 456 -5.71 -17.31 5.65
C ASP A 456 -6.75 -16.36 6.28
N LYS A 457 -6.43 -15.07 6.36
CA LYS A 457 -7.33 -14.01 6.86
C LYS A 457 -7.17 -12.75 6.03
N PRO A 458 -8.22 -11.92 5.94
CA PRO A 458 -8.09 -10.57 5.41
C PRO A 458 -7.23 -9.68 6.32
N TYR A 459 -6.86 -8.51 5.84
CA TYR A 459 -6.23 -7.48 6.65
C TYR A 459 -7.27 -6.92 7.65
N GLU A 460 -6.95 -7.00 8.93
CA GLU A 460 -7.72 -6.43 10.04
C GLU A 460 -6.92 -5.26 10.66
N GLY A 461 -7.53 -4.08 10.75
CA GLY A 461 -6.89 -2.87 11.29
C GLY A 461 -7.62 -1.61 10.89
N ASN A 462 -6.91 -0.62 10.42
CA ASN A 462 -7.48 0.63 9.96
C ASN A 462 -6.88 1.05 8.62
N ILE A 463 -7.69 1.69 7.79
CA ILE A 463 -7.26 2.52 6.69
C ILE A 463 -7.57 3.96 7.08
N THR A 464 -6.57 4.85 7.11
CA THR A 464 -6.79 6.26 7.45
C THR A 464 -6.10 7.16 6.45
N ILE A 465 -6.89 8.04 5.83
CA ILE A 465 -6.45 9.00 4.82
C ILE A 465 -6.79 10.40 5.34
N ASN A 466 -5.79 11.26 5.48
CA ASN A 466 -5.97 12.64 5.88
C ASN A 466 -5.81 13.57 4.68
N TYR A 467 -6.87 14.26 4.29
CA TYR A 467 -6.88 15.28 3.26
C TYR A 467 -6.64 16.65 3.89
N TYR A 468 -5.52 17.27 3.59
CA TYR A 468 -5.17 18.63 4.04
C TYR A 468 -5.41 19.62 2.91
N PHE A 469 -6.20 20.65 3.17
CA PHE A 469 -6.56 21.63 2.15
C PHE A 469 -5.66 22.85 2.19
N LEU A 470 -5.20 23.27 1.02
CA LEU A 470 -4.31 24.39 0.78
C LEU A 470 -4.98 25.40 -0.16
N ASN A 471 -4.60 26.67 -0.06
CA ASN A 471 -5.16 27.71 -0.91
C ASN A 471 -4.15 28.84 -1.18
N GLY A 472 -4.38 29.59 -2.26
CA GLY A 472 -3.53 30.72 -2.64
C GLY A 472 -2.14 30.31 -3.10
N GLU A 473 -1.10 30.88 -2.54
CA GLU A 473 0.28 30.60 -2.95
C GLU A 473 0.78 29.23 -2.51
N ASP A 474 0.18 28.64 -1.45
CA ASP A 474 0.52 27.31 -0.98
C ASP A 474 -0.23 26.19 -1.75
N ALA A 475 -1.11 26.54 -2.68
CA ALA A 475 -1.88 25.57 -3.45
C ALA A 475 -1.10 25.08 -4.68
N ASP A 476 0.03 24.43 -4.44
CA ASP A 476 0.87 23.72 -5.42
C ASP A 476 1.63 22.58 -4.73
N TYR A 477 2.41 21.81 -5.50
CA TYR A 477 3.19 20.70 -4.96
C TYR A 477 4.21 21.13 -3.88
N ILE A 478 4.68 22.37 -3.91
CA ILE A 478 5.63 22.89 -2.92
C ILE A 478 4.92 23.07 -1.57
N GLY A 479 3.76 23.70 -1.57
CA GLY A 479 2.93 23.82 -0.37
C GLY A 479 2.47 22.48 0.17
N MET A 480 2.10 21.54 -0.72
CA MET A 480 1.79 20.15 -0.34
C MET A 480 2.98 19.48 0.37
N ALA A 481 4.18 19.54 -0.21
CA ALA A 481 5.38 18.96 0.37
C ALA A 481 5.79 19.62 1.69
N LYS A 482 5.66 20.95 1.81
CA LYS A 482 5.86 21.68 3.07
C LYS A 482 4.86 21.25 4.14
N LYS A 483 3.61 21.01 3.77
CA LYS A 483 2.59 20.50 4.68
C LYS A 483 2.99 19.13 5.22
N ILE A 484 3.42 18.21 4.37
CA ILE A 484 3.90 16.88 4.76
C ILE A 484 5.20 16.97 5.58
N ARG A 485 6.13 17.86 5.20
CA ARG A 485 7.32 18.15 6.01
C ARG A 485 6.95 18.52 7.45
N ASN A 486 5.98 19.41 7.61
CA ASN A 486 5.54 19.83 8.94
C ASN A 486 4.92 18.68 9.75
N ILE A 487 4.26 17.72 9.10
CA ILE A 487 3.72 16.55 9.77
C ILE A 487 4.83 15.63 10.29
N TYR A 488 5.87 15.37 9.50
CA TYR A 488 6.95 14.47 9.90
C TYR A 488 7.99 15.15 10.80
N PHE A 489 8.24 16.45 10.62
CA PHE A 489 9.40 17.14 11.20
C PHE A 489 9.06 18.42 11.98
N GLY A 490 7.77 18.77 12.12
CA GLY A 490 7.40 20.04 12.76
C GLY A 490 7.96 20.24 14.17
N ASP A 491 8.10 19.17 14.93
CA ASP A 491 8.62 19.15 16.29
C ASP A 491 10.10 18.70 16.38
N LYS A 492 10.78 18.50 15.25
CA LYS A 492 12.16 18.01 15.21
C LYS A 492 13.18 19.14 15.01
N GLU A 493 14.35 18.92 15.55
CA GLU A 493 15.48 19.82 15.32
C GLU A 493 16.08 19.60 13.93
N LYS A 494 16.46 20.69 13.26
CA LYS A 494 17.17 20.66 11.99
C LYS A 494 18.62 20.17 12.15
N LEU A 495 19.21 19.74 11.05
CA LEU A 495 20.62 19.41 10.98
C LEU A 495 21.47 20.63 11.43
N THR A 496 22.50 20.38 12.21
CA THR A 496 23.40 21.40 12.72
C THR A 496 24.63 21.64 11.82
N LEU A 497 24.97 20.62 11.00
CA LEU A 497 26.15 20.70 10.13
C LEU A 497 25.74 21.17 8.73
N ASP A 498 26.23 22.38 8.39
CA ASP A 498 25.86 23.06 7.15
C ASP A 498 26.93 22.88 6.05
N LYS A 499 27.39 21.63 5.92
CA LYS A 499 28.44 21.21 5.00
C LYS A 499 27.98 20.04 4.13
N THR A 500 28.31 20.12 2.86
CA THR A 500 28.11 19.00 1.93
C THR A 500 28.79 17.75 2.47
N LYS A 501 28.06 16.66 2.53
CA LYS A 501 28.55 15.36 2.96
C LYS A 501 29.08 14.55 1.77
N PHE A 502 30.07 13.74 1.99
CA PHE A 502 30.57 12.78 1.02
C PHE A 502 30.37 11.37 1.58
N TYR A 503 29.51 10.59 0.92
CA TYR A 503 29.31 9.19 1.26
C TYR A 503 30.30 8.32 0.50
N TYR A 504 31.14 7.64 1.25
CA TYR A 504 32.08 6.64 0.78
C TYR A 504 31.56 5.26 1.17
N GLU A 505 31.09 4.49 0.17
CA GLU A 505 30.68 3.12 0.36
C GLU A 505 31.78 2.16 -0.11
N THR A 506 32.02 1.09 0.65
CA THR A 506 32.99 0.06 0.29
C THR A 506 32.52 -1.33 0.71
N TYR A 507 33.03 -2.35 0.05
CA TYR A 507 32.71 -3.75 0.27
C TYR A 507 33.93 -4.51 0.81
N GLY A 508 33.73 -5.31 1.85
CA GLY A 508 34.79 -6.12 2.45
C GLY A 508 35.10 -7.35 1.62
N GLU A 509 34.24 -8.32 1.61
CA GLU A 509 34.36 -9.58 0.85
C GLU A 509 33.13 -9.76 -0.06
N ILE A 510 33.32 -10.49 -1.16
CA ILE A 510 32.24 -10.98 -2.02
C ILE A 510 32.46 -12.46 -2.33
N LEU A 511 31.40 -13.17 -2.71
CA LEU A 511 31.50 -14.52 -3.24
C LEU A 511 31.59 -14.51 -4.74
N ARG A 512 32.47 -15.32 -5.30
CA ARG A 512 32.58 -15.58 -6.75
C ARG A 512 32.70 -17.06 -7.02
N LYS A 513 32.23 -17.49 -8.18
CA LYS A 513 32.36 -18.85 -8.63
C LYS A 513 33.77 -19.11 -9.16
N GLU A 514 34.48 -20.07 -8.58
CA GLU A 514 35.75 -20.57 -9.04
C GLU A 514 35.65 -22.09 -9.35
N THR A 515 36.59 -22.60 -10.15
CA THR A 515 36.60 -24.00 -10.52
C THR A 515 37.93 -24.61 -10.07
N LEU A 516 37.87 -25.69 -9.31
CA LEU A 516 39.00 -26.49 -8.91
C LEU A 516 38.82 -27.91 -9.45
N VAL A 517 39.72 -28.36 -10.33
CA VAL A 517 39.69 -29.69 -10.94
C VAL A 517 38.30 -30.03 -11.55
N GLY A 518 37.67 -29.05 -12.23
CA GLY A 518 36.35 -29.22 -12.86
C GLY A 518 35.13 -29.05 -11.93
N TYR A 519 35.31 -28.89 -10.62
CA TYR A 519 34.25 -28.65 -9.67
C TYR A 519 34.12 -27.16 -9.36
N ALA A 520 32.93 -26.62 -9.58
CA ALA A 520 32.62 -25.23 -9.23
C ALA A 520 32.38 -25.09 -7.72
N TYR A 521 33.00 -24.08 -7.11
CA TYR A 521 32.78 -23.72 -5.71
C TYR A 521 32.71 -22.20 -5.53
N ASN A 522 32.14 -21.76 -4.42
CA ASN A 522 32.10 -20.33 -4.09
C ASN A 522 33.37 -19.96 -3.29
N ALA A 523 34.21 -19.14 -3.91
CA ALA A 523 35.40 -18.57 -3.29
C ALA A 523 35.11 -17.17 -2.75
N LYS A 524 35.71 -16.80 -1.62
CA LYS A 524 35.72 -15.45 -1.11
C LYS A 524 36.76 -14.61 -1.87
N ALA A 525 36.32 -13.44 -2.37
CA ALA A 525 37.21 -12.44 -2.95
C ALA A 525 37.18 -11.18 -2.08
N GLN A 526 38.33 -10.73 -1.63
CA GLN A 526 38.48 -9.47 -0.91
C GLN A 526 38.33 -8.30 -1.88
N MET A 527 37.43 -7.38 -1.54
CA MET A 527 37.25 -6.13 -2.25
C MET A 527 38.05 -5.01 -1.60
N THR A 528 37.91 -4.86 -0.30
CA THR A 528 38.58 -3.80 0.48
C THR A 528 38.77 -4.29 1.92
N THR A 529 40.02 -4.44 2.38
CA THR A 529 40.32 -4.73 3.79
C THR A 529 40.13 -3.47 4.65
N ILE A 530 40.09 -3.62 5.97
CA ILE A 530 39.99 -2.49 6.90
C ILE A 530 41.15 -1.51 6.72
N ALA A 531 42.37 -2.02 6.61
CA ALA A 531 43.57 -1.20 6.36
C ALA A 531 43.46 -0.43 5.02
N GLN A 532 42.93 -1.07 3.99
CA GLN A 532 42.70 -0.43 2.68
C GLN A 532 41.57 0.60 2.74
N ALA A 533 40.48 0.31 3.44
CA ALA A 533 39.41 1.29 3.68
C ALA A 533 39.93 2.55 4.40
N LYS A 534 40.79 2.35 5.41
CA LYS A 534 41.48 3.46 6.10
C LYS A 534 42.37 4.27 5.14
N ALA A 535 43.17 3.60 4.31
CA ALA A 535 44.02 4.27 3.35
C ALA A 535 43.25 5.08 2.29
N ILE A 536 42.14 4.53 1.78
CA ILE A 536 41.23 5.24 0.85
C ILE A 536 40.62 6.48 1.56
N TYR A 537 40.14 6.32 2.78
CA TYR A 537 39.58 7.43 3.58
C TYR A 537 40.62 8.56 3.77
N GLU A 538 41.84 8.22 4.19
CA GLU A 538 42.93 9.20 4.39
C GLU A 538 43.30 9.90 3.09
N LYS A 539 43.31 9.17 1.95
CA LYS A 539 43.57 9.70 0.63
C LYS A 539 42.48 10.67 0.17
N LEU A 540 41.20 10.34 0.35
CA LEU A 540 40.12 11.23 0.04
C LEU A 540 40.21 12.54 0.84
N LYS A 541 40.52 12.48 2.14
CA LYS A 541 40.78 13.66 2.97
C LYS A 541 41.95 14.49 2.47
N ALA A 542 43.06 13.87 2.12
CA ALA A 542 44.23 14.54 1.57
C ALA A 542 43.91 15.24 0.23
N GLY A 543 42.93 14.72 -0.53
CA GLY A 543 42.40 15.33 -1.75
C GLY A 543 41.43 16.51 -1.51
N GLY A 544 41.19 16.88 -0.25
CA GLY A 544 40.35 18.02 0.13
C GLY A 544 38.88 17.69 0.41
N ILE A 545 38.48 16.40 0.41
CA ILE A 545 37.13 16.00 0.79
C ILE A 545 37.02 16.05 2.32
N SER A 546 36.04 16.79 2.80
CA SER A 546 35.70 16.88 4.23
C SER A 546 34.32 16.25 4.48
N ASN A 547 33.96 16.06 5.74
CA ASN A 547 32.62 15.53 6.14
C ASN A 547 32.29 14.18 5.47
N ILE A 548 33.23 13.22 5.59
CA ILE A 548 33.09 11.90 4.98
C ILE A 548 32.35 10.96 5.93
N SER A 549 31.25 10.38 5.49
CA SER A 549 30.62 9.23 6.15
C SER A 549 30.91 7.95 5.35
N VAL A 550 31.19 6.85 6.06
CA VAL A 550 31.62 5.59 5.46
C VAL A 550 30.56 4.52 5.69
N LYS A 551 30.05 3.92 4.62
CA LYS A 551 29.25 2.68 4.68
C LYS A 551 30.14 1.50 4.34
N TYR A 552 30.22 0.52 5.23
CA TYR A 552 31.04 -0.65 5.02
C TYR A 552 30.18 -1.90 4.90
N ASN A 553 30.01 -2.36 3.67
CA ASN A 553 29.24 -3.56 3.35
C ASN A 553 30.12 -4.81 3.47
N ASN A 554 29.48 -5.97 3.69
CA ASN A 554 30.14 -7.28 3.66
C ASN A 554 31.40 -7.36 4.54
N TRP A 555 31.43 -6.59 5.60
CA TRP A 555 32.48 -6.60 6.62
C TRP A 555 32.30 -7.76 7.61
N SER A 556 31.07 -8.18 7.77
CA SER A 556 30.66 -9.31 8.62
C SER A 556 30.84 -10.61 7.82
N GLY A 557 31.49 -11.60 8.39
CA GLY A 557 32.05 -12.76 7.68
C GLY A 557 31.11 -13.62 6.89
N ASP A 558 29.85 -13.35 6.96
CA ASP A 558 28.84 -14.30 6.53
C ASP A 558 27.58 -13.65 5.96
N GLU A 559 27.63 -12.38 5.52
CA GLU A 559 26.49 -11.70 4.90
C GLU A 559 25.92 -12.43 3.67
N PHE A 560 26.64 -13.39 3.11
CA PHE A 560 26.25 -14.09 1.89
C PHE A 560 25.94 -15.59 2.08
N VAL A 561 26.15 -16.11 3.27
CA VAL A 561 26.04 -17.56 3.49
C VAL A 561 25.14 -17.88 4.67
N ASN A 562 24.52 -16.87 5.33
CA ASN A 562 24.25 -17.04 6.72
C ASN A 562 22.96 -16.55 7.29
N SER A 563 22.65 -17.23 8.34
CA SER A 563 21.63 -16.90 9.29
C SER A 563 21.94 -15.57 9.98
N ILE A 564 20.91 -14.81 10.25
CA ILE A 564 20.89 -13.59 11.11
C ILE A 564 21.76 -13.74 12.38
N SER A 565 22.00 -14.95 12.85
CA SER A 565 22.85 -15.25 14.01
C SER A 565 24.32 -14.87 13.83
N ASN A 566 24.79 -14.74 12.59
CA ASN A 566 26.18 -14.41 12.28
C ASN A 566 26.42 -12.92 12.03
N VAL A 567 25.37 -12.15 11.87
CA VAL A 567 25.45 -10.69 11.71
C VAL A 567 26.27 -10.07 12.87
N GLY A 568 27.16 -9.15 12.52
CA GLY A 568 28.03 -8.44 13.47
C GLY A 568 29.29 -9.21 13.86
N LYS A 569 29.71 -10.24 13.11
CA LYS A 569 31.00 -10.92 13.28
C LYS A 569 31.97 -10.47 12.19
N LEU A 570 33.08 -9.85 12.55
CA LEU A 570 34.11 -9.44 11.60
C LEU A 570 34.67 -10.62 10.79
N ALA A 571 34.67 -10.45 9.47
CA ALA A 571 35.24 -11.42 8.53
C ALA A 571 36.76 -11.59 8.74
N LYS A 572 37.23 -12.84 8.85
CA LYS A 572 38.62 -13.16 9.23
C LYS A 572 39.64 -12.59 8.24
N GLY A 573 39.28 -12.40 6.97
CA GLY A 573 40.24 -11.95 5.92
C GLY A 573 40.40 -10.43 5.85
N LEU A 574 39.55 -9.66 6.56
CA LEU A 574 39.50 -8.20 6.38
C LEU A 574 40.42 -7.42 7.33
N GLY A 575 40.88 -8.05 8.41
CA GLY A 575 41.66 -7.38 9.43
C GLY A 575 41.30 -7.81 10.84
N SER A 576 41.86 -7.13 11.83
CA SER A 576 41.60 -7.34 13.25
C SER A 576 40.47 -6.44 13.77
N LYS A 577 39.96 -6.81 14.93
CA LYS A 577 38.96 -5.98 15.65
C LYS A 577 39.53 -4.58 15.98
N ASP A 578 40.80 -4.53 16.40
CA ASP A 578 41.43 -3.27 16.80
C ASP A 578 41.59 -2.32 15.61
N GLU A 579 41.97 -2.83 14.45
CA GLU A 579 42.01 -2.04 13.20
C GLU A 579 40.64 -1.50 12.82
N PHE A 580 39.58 -2.29 13.04
CA PHE A 580 38.21 -1.82 12.75
C PHE A 580 37.77 -0.73 13.72
N VAL A 581 38.07 -0.89 15.01
CA VAL A 581 37.83 0.15 16.03
C VAL A 581 38.60 1.44 15.71
N GLU A 582 39.87 1.31 15.30
CA GLU A 582 40.68 2.47 14.87
C GLU A 582 40.06 3.20 13.67
N LEU A 583 39.57 2.48 12.69
CA LEU A 583 38.91 3.09 11.52
C LEU A 583 37.64 3.83 11.94
N ILE A 584 36.81 3.23 12.81
CA ILE A 584 35.59 3.87 13.36
C ILE A 584 35.99 5.16 14.08
N GLN A 585 36.96 5.12 15.00
CA GLN A 585 37.39 6.28 15.75
C GLN A 585 37.99 7.39 14.88
N LEU A 586 38.72 7.02 13.80
CA LEU A 586 39.28 7.98 12.85
C LEU A 586 38.18 8.75 12.14
N VAL A 587 37.18 8.06 11.60
CA VAL A 587 36.04 8.69 10.89
C VAL A 587 35.23 9.60 11.84
N GLU A 588 34.94 9.12 13.04
CA GLU A 588 34.17 9.89 14.04
C GLU A 588 34.91 11.11 14.58
N LYS A 589 36.22 11.01 14.76
CA LYS A 589 37.08 12.17 15.19
C LYS A 589 37.02 13.29 14.17
N ASP A 590 36.86 12.98 12.91
CA ASP A 590 36.79 13.95 11.82
C ASP A 590 35.37 14.50 11.59
N GLY A 591 34.39 14.13 12.44
CA GLY A 591 32.98 14.56 12.36
C GLY A 591 32.10 13.71 11.46
N GLY A 592 32.65 12.71 10.80
CA GLY A 592 31.87 11.72 10.02
C GLY A 592 31.29 10.61 10.89
N THR A 593 30.65 9.66 10.25
CA THR A 593 30.16 8.42 10.88
C THR A 593 30.54 7.23 10.02
N LEU A 594 31.10 6.18 10.64
CA LEU A 594 31.22 4.90 9.98
C LEU A 594 30.01 4.05 10.30
N TYR A 595 29.33 3.61 9.24
CA TYR A 595 28.14 2.76 9.28
C TYR A 595 28.47 1.35 8.81
N PRO A 596 28.78 0.40 9.71
CA PRO A 596 28.83 -1.00 9.33
C PRO A 596 27.43 -1.43 8.89
N ASN A 597 27.32 -1.98 7.68
CA ASN A 597 26.04 -2.46 7.19
C ASN A 597 25.65 -3.77 7.87
N LEU A 598 24.41 -3.87 8.31
CA LEU A 598 23.82 -5.06 8.93
C LEU A 598 22.63 -5.51 8.06
N GLU A 599 22.81 -6.66 7.39
CA GLU A 599 21.69 -7.28 6.66
C GLU A 599 20.87 -8.11 7.64
N LEU A 600 19.67 -7.64 7.95
CA LEU A 600 18.75 -8.27 8.90
C LEU A 600 17.55 -8.94 8.22
N MET A 601 17.25 -8.54 6.99
CA MET A 601 16.00 -8.90 6.32
C MET A 601 16.17 -10.10 5.39
N LEU A 602 17.35 -10.25 4.80
CA LEU A 602 17.59 -11.20 3.74
C LEU A 602 18.65 -12.21 4.15
N ASP A 603 18.35 -13.48 3.93
CA ASP A 603 19.26 -14.62 4.20
C ASP A 603 19.38 -15.48 2.94
N LYS A 604 20.39 -16.32 2.90
CA LYS A 604 20.51 -17.32 1.85
C LYS A 604 19.67 -18.53 2.19
N ASP A 605 18.91 -19.04 1.22
CA ASP A 605 18.31 -20.36 1.31
C ASP A 605 19.42 -21.43 1.35
N THR A 606 19.59 -22.06 2.48
CA THR A 606 20.58 -23.12 2.67
C THR A 606 20.00 -24.51 2.47
N GLY A 607 18.66 -24.62 2.30
CA GLY A 607 17.93 -25.89 2.28
C GLY A 607 17.94 -26.61 3.62
N GLU A 608 18.24 -25.93 4.73
CA GLU A 608 18.23 -26.47 6.07
C GLU A 608 16.81 -26.52 6.65
N LEU A 609 16.57 -27.43 7.61
CA LEU A 609 15.27 -27.54 8.29
C LEU A 609 14.84 -26.25 9.02
N THR A 610 15.80 -25.41 9.39
CA THR A 610 15.60 -24.13 10.06
C THR A 610 14.99 -23.08 9.13
N ASP A 611 15.20 -23.18 7.82
CA ASP A 611 14.70 -22.23 6.82
C ASP A 611 13.18 -22.14 6.87
N ALA A 612 12.51 -23.27 7.05
CA ALA A 612 11.05 -23.32 7.16
C ALA A 612 10.48 -22.57 8.39
N THR A 613 11.28 -22.38 9.44
CA THR A 613 10.84 -21.75 10.70
C THR A 613 11.20 -20.28 10.79
N TRP A 614 12.33 -19.87 10.17
CA TRP A 614 12.87 -18.50 10.31
C TRP A 614 12.48 -17.56 9.17
N HIS A 615 12.11 -18.13 8.03
CA HIS A 615 11.81 -17.34 6.83
C HIS A 615 10.33 -17.14 6.64
N SER A 616 9.98 -15.98 6.08
CA SER A 616 8.62 -15.62 5.65
C SER A 616 8.17 -16.54 4.52
N LYS A 617 6.87 -16.74 4.41
CA LYS A 617 6.25 -17.55 3.38
C LYS A 617 5.36 -16.74 2.45
N MET A 618 5.31 -17.17 1.22
CA MET A 618 4.30 -16.80 0.25
C MET A 618 2.96 -17.49 0.58
N ILE A 619 1.87 -17.03 0.00
CA ILE A 619 0.53 -17.59 0.23
C ILE A 619 0.44 -19.06 -0.17
N GLU A 620 1.16 -19.47 -1.22
CA GLU A 620 1.21 -20.89 -1.62
C GLU A 620 1.94 -21.79 -0.60
N GLY A 621 2.76 -21.22 0.28
CA GLY A 621 3.47 -21.92 1.36
C GLY A 621 4.96 -22.13 1.10
N THR A 622 5.50 -21.73 -0.07
CA THR A 622 6.93 -21.67 -0.34
C THR A 622 7.59 -20.51 0.42
N LEU A 623 8.92 -20.50 0.46
CA LEU A 623 9.64 -19.39 1.09
C LEU A 623 9.49 -18.12 0.25
N ALA A 624 9.29 -16.99 0.92
CA ALA A 624 9.35 -15.69 0.28
C ALA A 624 10.79 -15.40 -0.16
N THR A 625 10.96 -15.07 -1.44
CA THR A 625 12.28 -14.84 -2.03
C THR A 625 12.41 -13.44 -2.59
N TYR A 626 13.51 -12.78 -2.29
CA TYR A 626 13.91 -11.52 -2.89
C TYR A 626 14.77 -11.82 -4.12
N ALA A 627 14.19 -11.76 -5.30
CA ALA A 627 14.90 -11.91 -6.56
C ALA A 627 15.31 -10.54 -7.08
N GLY A 628 16.61 -10.30 -7.21
CA GLY A 628 17.11 -9.14 -7.96
C GLY A 628 16.82 -9.35 -9.45
N ARG A 629 16.25 -8.34 -10.13
CA ARG A 629 16.06 -8.39 -11.58
C ARG A 629 17.36 -8.03 -12.29
N SER A 630 17.65 -8.73 -13.36
CA SER A 630 18.75 -8.38 -14.26
C SER A 630 18.26 -7.33 -15.26
N THR A 631 18.92 -6.19 -15.34
CA THR A 631 18.65 -5.16 -16.35
C THR A 631 18.98 -5.60 -17.79
N LEU A 632 19.73 -6.70 -17.95
CA LEU A 632 20.11 -7.26 -19.25
C LEU A 632 19.11 -8.28 -19.82
N TYR A 633 18.36 -8.93 -18.96
CA TYR A 633 17.37 -9.92 -19.34
C TYR A 633 16.06 -9.50 -18.70
N GLN A 634 15.08 -9.15 -19.50
CA GLN A 634 13.76 -8.69 -19.06
C GLN A 634 12.93 -9.74 -18.29
N GLU A 635 13.43 -10.96 -18.16
CA GLU A 635 12.85 -12.00 -17.32
C GLU A 635 13.58 -12.05 -15.98
N GLY A 636 12.86 -12.35 -14.91
CA GLY A 636 13.44 -12.61 -13.59
C GLY A 636 14.52 -13.67 -13.68
N VAL A 637 15.76 -13.23 -13.87
CA VAL A 637 16.90 -14.12 -13.74
C VAL A 637 17.02 -14.40 -12.26
N THR A 638 16.84 -15.66 -11.90
CA THR A 638 17.26 -16.19 -10.62
C THR A 638 18.72 -15.79 -10.43
N VAL A 639 18.95 -14.77 -9.63
CA VAL A 639 20.31 -14.42 -9.23
C VAL A 639 20.85 -15.68 -8.56
N PRO A 640 22.07 -16.14 -8.83
CA PRO A 640 22.59 -17.40 -8.28
C PRO A 640 22.62 -17.46 -6.73
N PHE A 641 22.09 -16.48 -6.06
CA PHE A 641 21.82 -16.43 -4.63
C PHE A 641 20.43 -15.81 -4.43
N ASP A 642 19.39 -16.59 -4.65
CA ASP A 642 18.06 -16.24 -4.19
C ASP A 642 18.14 -16.00 -2.68
N ARG A 643 17.77 -14.81 -2.26
CA ARG A 643 17.73 -14.48 -0.85
C ARG A 643 16.33 -14.70 -0.36
N THR A 644 16.21 -15.41 0.75
CA THR A 644 14.96 -15.61 1.45
C THR A 644 14.71 -14.47 2.43
N VAL A 645 13.46 -14.12 2.63
CA VAL A 645 13.05 -13.07 3.55
C VAL A 645 12.95 -13.64 4.96
N ILE A 646 13.62 -13.03 5.93
CA ILE A 646 13.57 -13.43 7.35
C ILE A 646 12.30 -12.85 7.98
N LYS A 647 11.61 -13.65 8.80
CA LYS A 647 10.46 -13.19 9.58
C LYS A 647 10.83 -12.05 10.53
N THR A 648 10.00 -11.04 10.58
CA THR A 648 10.21 -9.90 11.49
C THR A 648 10.32 -10.32 12.96
N GLY A 649 9.58 -11.36 13.37
CA GLY A 649 9.67 -11.94 14.72
C GLY A 649 11.04 -12.52 15.05
N GLU A 650 11.70 -13.19 14.09
CA GLU A 650 13.06 -13.70 14.26
C GLU A 650 14.08 -12.58 14.35
N ILE A 651 13.95 -11.54 13.56
CA ILE A 651 14.82 -10.34 13.65
C ILE A 651 14.73 -9.77 15.06
N LEU A 652 13.53 -9.50 15.56
CA LEU A 652 13.31 -8.96 16.90
C LEU A 652 13.89 -9.85 18.01
N SER A 653 13.81 -11.18 17.86
CA SER A 653 14.36 -12.14 18.83
C SER A 653 15.90 -12.13 18.91
N LYS A 654 16.58 -11.83 17.80
CA LYS A 654 18.05 -11.84 17.68
C LYS A 654 18.69 -10.45 17.86
N LEU A 655 17.90 -9.40 17.71
CA LEU A 655 18.39 -8.02 17.62
C LEU A 655 19.24 -7.59 18.81
N ASP A 656 18.87 -7.91 20.05
CA ASP A 656 19.65 -7.59 21.24
C ASP A 656 21.06 -8.19 21.20
N GLY A 657 21.15 -9.40 20.69
CA GLY A 657 22.44 -10.08 20.52
C GLY A 657 23.31 -9.41 19.47
N ILE A 658 22.69 -8.89 18.40
CA ILE A 658 23.38 -8.17 17.32
C ILE A 658 23.85 -6.81 17.83
N VAL A 659 22.98 -6.01 18.45
CA VAL A 659 23.33 -4.71 19.03
C VAL A 659 24.48 -4.84 20.03
N LYS A 660 24.44 -5.82 20.93
CA LYS A 660 25.56 -6.09 21.88
C LYS A 660 26.87 -6.46 21.18
N LYS A 661 26.84 -7.08 20.00
CA LYS A 661 28.07 -7.31 19.23
C LYS A 661 28.60 -6.00 18.64
N MET A 662 27.71 -5.14 18.16
CA MET A 662 28.07 -3.82 17.60
C MET A 662 28.67 -2.88 18.66
N ASP A 663 28.13 -2.89 19.87
CA ASP A 663 28.65 -2.11 21.00
C ASP A 663 30.12 -2.44 21.32
N LYS A 664 30.55 -3.68 21.07
CA LYS A 664 31.97 -4.11 21.26
C LYS A 664 32.94 -3.44 20.27
N PHE A 665 32.44 -2.92 19.16
CA PHE A 665 33.25 -2.16 18.21
C PHE A 665 33.22 -0.66 18.50
N GLY A 666 32.33 -0.18 19.39
CA GLY A 666 32.18 1.23 19.73
C GLY A 666 31.56 2.08 18.62
N ALA A 667 30.89 1.46 17.63
CA ALA A 667 30.24 2.18 16.56
C ALA A 667 29.07 3.04 17.08
N LYS A 668 29.02 4.31 16.69
CA LYS A 668 27.96 5.23 17.03
C LYS A 668 26.69 5.04 16.21
N GLY A 669 26.80 4.30 15.08
CA GLY A 669 25.70 3.99 14.18
C GLY A 669 25.98 2.79 13.34
N TYR A 670 24.99 2.40 12.56
CA TYR A 670 25.08 1.33 11.55
C TYR A 670 24.07 1.55 10.43
N SER A 671 24.23 0.80 9.34
CA SER A 671 23.30 0.83 8.23
C SER A 671 22.35 -0.38 8.29
N LEU A 672 21.07 -0.13 8.04
CA LEU A 672 20.02 -1.13 7.86
C LEU A 672 19.38 -0.92 6.48
N SER A 673 20.16 -1.13 5.42
CA SER A 673 19.80 -0.76 4.04
C SER A 673 18.45 -1.31 3.60
N THR A 674 18.29 -2.63 3.66
CA THR A 674 17.10 -3.34 3.16
C THR A 674 15.85 -2.98 3.97
N LEU A 675 15.98 -2.77 5.27
CA LEU A 675 14.85 -2.42 6.13
C LEU A 675 14.29 -1.02 5.82
N GLY A 676 15.12 -0.13 5.30
CA GLY A 676 14.70 1.21 4.86
C GLY A 676 14.08 1.26 3.47
N SER A 677 14.30 0.24 2.64
CA SER A 677 13.92 0.25 1.22
C SER A 677 12.78 -0.69 0.86
N THR A 678 12.52 -1.71 1.67
CA THR A 678 11.56 -2.77 1.32
C THR A 678 10.67 -3.12 2.52
N LEU A 679 9.43 -3.52 2.22
CA LEU A 679 8.46 -3.92 3.22
C LEU A 679 7.82 -5.24 2.79
N PHE A 680 7.98 -6.31 3.60
CA PHE A 680 7.55 -7.66 3.29
C PHE A 680 6.45 -8.15 4.23
N SER A 681 5.51 -8.93 3.69
CA SER A 681 4.54 -9.73 4.45
C SER A 681 5.12 -11.08 4.89
N ASP A 682 4.41 -11.79 5.75
CA ASP A 682 4.61 -13.21 6.02
C ASP A 682 3.26 -13.93 5.99
N TYR A 683 3.03 -14.73 4.95
CA TYR A 683 1.79 -15.49 4.79
C TYR A 683 1.85 -16.90 5.41
N ASN A 684 2.71 -17.09 6.38
CA ASN A 684 2.71 -18.32 7.15
C ASN A 684 1.44 -18.41 8.01
N LYS A 685 0.66 -19.48 7.84
CA LYS A 685 -0.59 -19.72 8.58
C LYS A 685 -0.53 -19.49 10.09
N ASN A 686 0.61 -19.84 10.70
CA ASN A 686 0.78 -19.71 12.15
C ASN A 686 1.29 -18.34 12.61
N THR A 687 1.80 -17.51 11.67
CA THR A 687 2.44 -16.22 11.98
C THR A 687 2.05 -15.16 10.97
N LEU A 688 0.84 -15.27 10.39
CA LEU A 688 0.35 -14.34 9.38
C LEU A 688 0.63 -12.90 9.79
N THR A 689 1.29 -12.18 8.90
CA THR A 689 1.63 -10.79 9.11
C THR A 689 1.45 -10.04 7.80
N HIS A 690 0.36 -9.33 7.69
CA HIS A 690 0.12 -8.44 6.56
C HIS A 690 1.15 -7.31 6.52
N ARG A 691 1.34 -6.68 5.38
CA ARG A 691 2.37 -5.69 5.14
C ARG A 691 2.30 -4.49 6.07
N GLU A 692 1.10 -4.02 6.40
CA GLU A 692 0.89 -2.96 7.41
C GLU A 692 1.38 -3.40 8.79
N ASN A 693 1.03 -4.61 9.23
CA ASN A 693 1.48 -5.16 10.50
C ASN A 693 3.00 -5.42 10.52
N ALA A 694 3.59 -5.74 9.36
CA ALA A 694 5.05 -5.84 9.21
C ALA A 694 5.72 -4.48 9.41
N LYS A 695 5.15 -3.40 8.87
CA LYS A 695 5.62 -2.01 9.08
C LYS A 695 5.72 -1.66 10.57
N LEU A 696 4.69 -1.97 11.35
CA LEU A 696 4.71 -1.72 12.81
C LEU A 696 5.83 -2.51 13.52
N LYS A 697 6.11 -3.73 13.04
CA LYS A 697 7.25 -4.52 13.55
C LYS A 697 8.59 -3.92 13.09
N TYR A 698 8.69 -3.37 11.88
CA TYR A 698 9.89 -2.66 11.41
C TYR A 698 10.17 -1.44 12.26
N ILE A 699 9.16 -0.63 12.59
CA ILE A 699 9.28 0.49 13.52
C ILE A 699 9.83 0.01 14.87
N SER A 700 9.33 -1.12 15.37
CA SER A 700 9.84 -1.71 16.62
C SER A 700 11.29 -2.20 16.51
N ILE A 701 11.71 -2.70 15.34
CA ILE A 701 13.11 -3.07 15.07
C ILE A 701 13.99 -1.81 15.06
N LEU A 702 13.55 -0.74 14.39
CA LEU A 702 14.26 0.53 14.30
C LEU A 702 14.43 1.18 15.68
N ASP A 703 13.37 1.28 16.45
CA ASP A 703 13.38 1.81 17.81
C ASP A 703 14.39 1.08 18.71
N LYS A 704 14.36 -0.23 18.66
CA LYS A 704 15.25 -1.08 19.44
C LYS A 704 16.70 -1.05 18.93
N ALA A 705 16.88 -1.02 17.59
CA ALA A 705 18.19 -0.98 16.97
C ALA A 705 18.89 0.34 17.26
N THR A 706 18.20 1.46 17.18
CA THR A 706 18.76 2.79 17.45
C THR A 706 18.85 3.13 18.93
N ASN A 707 18.40 2.27 19.82
CA ASN A 707 18.24 2.56 21.24
C ASN A 707 17.46 3.85 21.45
N LYS A 708 16.30 3.95 20.85
CA LYS A 708 15.42 5.14 20.87
C LYS A 708 16.09 6.42 20.33
N GLY A 709 16.87 6.28 19.27
CA GLY A 709 17.53 7.40 18.60
C GLY A 709 18.91 7.79 19.17
N GLU A 710 19.46 7.05 20.14
CA GLU A 710 20.83 7.28 20.62
C GLU A 710 21.92 6.85 19.61
N LYS A 711 21.61 5.84 18.76
CA LYS A 711 22.49 5.36 17.71
C LYS A 711 22.09 5.97 16.37
N LYS A 712 23.05 6.43 15.60
CA LYS A 712 22.81 6.91 14.24
C LYS A 712 22.41 5.78 13.29
N LEU A 713 21.49 6.08 12.41
CA LEU A 713 20.98 5.12 11.44
C LEU A 713 21.17 5.63 10.01
N MET A 714 21.72 4.77 9.17
CA MET A 714 21.72 4.94 7.72
C MET A 714 20.79 3.91 7.07
N VAL A 715 19.94 4.34 6.15
CA VAL A 715 19.08 3.47 5.36
C VAL A 715 19.23 3.75 3.87
N GLU A 716 18.69 2.89 3.02
CA GLU A 716 18.55 3.14 1.60
C GLU A 716 17.12 3.46 1.20
N MET A 717 16.97 4.27 0.16
CA MET A 717 15.70 4.78 -0.39
C MET A 717 14.87 5.62 0.60
N GLY A 718 14.81 5.24 1.87
CA GLY A 718 14.18 6.00 2.95
C GLY A 718 12.65 5.98 2.89
N ASN A 719 12.04 4.79 3.03
CA ASN A 719 10.61 4.71 3.26
C ASN A 719 10.21 5.52 4.51
N ALA A 720 9.11 6.25 4.44
CA ALA A 720 8.75 7.28 5.43
C ALA A 720 8.62 6.75 6.87
N TYR A 721 8.34 5.46 7.07
CA TYR A 721 8.37 4.85 8.42
C TYR A 721 9.75 4.86 9.09
N THR A 722 10.83 5.21 8.34
CA THR A 722 12.18 5.35 8.87
C THR A 722 12.52 6.77 9.32
N TYR A 723 11.72 7.79 8.97
CA TYR A 723 12.06 9.21 9.17
C TYR A 723 12.25 9.62 10.63
N ASP A 724 11.68 8.89 11.57
CA ASP A 724 11.88 9.12 13.00
C ASP A 724 13.25 8.64 13.51
N TYR A 725 13.95 7.83 12.73
CA TYR A 725 15.17 7.14 13.14
C TYR A 725 16.38 7.42 12.24
N ALA A 726 16.16 7.77 10.96
CA ALA A 726 17.22 7.91 9.97
C ALA A 726 17.96 9.25 10.12
N ASP A 727 19.28 9.18 10.23
CA ASP A 727 20.19 10.34 10.12
C ASP A 727 20.66 10.55 8.68
N ASP A 728 20.85 9.45 7.94
CA ASP A 728 21.36 9.44 6.58
C ASP A 728 20.56 8.48 5.69
N ILE A 729 20.21 8.93 4.48
CA ILE A 729 19.53 8.12 3.47
C ILE A 729 20.35 8.09 2.20
N LEU A 730 20.74 6.90 1.73
CA LEU A 730 21.36 6.71 0.43
C LEU A 730 20.36 6.26 -0.63
N ASN A 731 20.70 6.46 -1.89
CA ASN A 731 19.88 6.02 -3.03
C ASN A 731 18.45 6.58 -3.02
N VAL A 732 18.24 7.83 -2.54
CA VAL A 732 16.95 8.50 -2.70
C VAL A 732 16.72 8.74 -4.19
N SER A 733 15.50 8.48 -4.69
CA SER A 733 15.19 8.82 -6.07
C SER A 733 15.36 10.31 -6.32
N LEU A 734 16.05 10.68 -7.40
CA LEU A 734 16.19 12.07 -7.87
C LEU A 734 15.41 12.27 -9.18
N GLY A 735 14.36 11.50 -9.38
CA GLY A 735 13.57 11.54 -10.59
C GLY A 735 12.23 10.82 -10.42
N ASN A 736 11.62 10.47 -11.53
CA ASN A 736 10.39 9.72 -11.67
C ASN A 736 10.57 8.62 -12.73
N SER A 737 9.55 7.83 -12.99
CA SER A 737 9.57 6.74 -13.98
C SER A 737 9.56 7.23 -15.44
N ASN A 738 9.40 8.51 -15.68
CA ASN A 738 9.32 9.14 -17.00
C ASN A 738 8.20 8.55 -17.88
N LEU A 739 7.02 8.33 -17.29
CA LEU A 739 5.86 7.87 -18.03
C LEU A 739 5.37 8.95 -19.01
N MET A 740 4.82 8.53 -20.16
CA MET A 740 4.45 9.45 -21.23
C MET A 740 3.42 10.52 -20.85
N PHE A 741 2.63 10.28 -19.83
CA PHE A 741 1.61 11.22 -19.33
C PHE A 741 2.11 12.10 -18.19
N GLU A 742 3.28 11.86 -17.66
CA GLU A 742 3.91 12.71 -16.64
C GLU A 742 4.47 13.98 -17.29
N ALA A 743 4.09 15.11 -16.75
CA ALA A 743 4.48 16.42 -17.28
C ALA A 743 5.85 16.87 -16.77
N GLU A 744 6.19 16.54 -15.52
CA GLU A 744 7.41 17.00 -14.87
C GLU A 744 7.77 16.15 -13.63
N SER A 745 9.06 15.86 -13.46
CA SER A 745 9.62 15.33 -12.22
C SER A 745 9.82 16.45 -11.20
N ILE A 746 9.44 16.23 -9.95
CA ILE A 746 9.52 17.24 -8.89
C ILE A 746 10.26 16.69 -7.65
N PRO A 747 10.98 17.54 -6.90
CA PRO A 747 11.70 17.15 -5.69
C PRO A 747 10.78 17.07 -4.46
N PHE A 748 9.65 16.39 -4.56
CA PHE A 748 8.66 16.35 -3.47
C PHE A 748 9.26 15.77 -2.19
N VAL A 749 9.89 14.59 -2.29
CA VAL A 749 10.53 13.90 -1.15
C VAL A 749 11.65 14.76 -0.55
N GLN A 750 12.43 15.45 -1.40
CA GLN A 750 13.52 16.30 -0.96
C GLN A 750 13.00 17.57 -0.27
N ILE A 751 11.91 18.16 -0.75
CA ILE A 751 11.26 19.29 -0.04
C ILE A 751 10.80 18.85 1.35
N VAL A 752 10.33 17.60 1.49
CA VAL A 752 9.91 17.04 2.79
C VAL A 752 11.11 16.84 3.72
N THR A 753 12.23 16.27 3.25
CA THR A 753 13.31 15.74 4.09
C THR A 753 14.51 16.68 4.28
N HIS A 754 14.77 17.59 3.31
CA HIS A 754 15.95 18.48 3.34
C HIS A 754 15.96 19.40 4.56
N GLY A 755 17.11 19.48 5.19
CA GLY A 755 17.30 20.24 6.43
C GLY A 755 17.10 19.41 7.71
N TYR A 756 16.51 18.20 7.60
CA TYR A 756 16.26 17.29 8.73
C TYR A 756 17.02 15.98 8.63
N ILE A 757 17.11 15.41 7.45
CA ILE A 757 17.85 14.16 7.19
C ILE A 757 18.84 14.42 6.07
N SER A 758 20.09 13.96 6.24
CA SER A 758 21.08 14.00 5.15
C SER A 758 20.80 12.90 4.14
N TYR A 759 20.82 13.20 2.84
CA TYR A 759 20.55 12.20 1.82
C TYR A 759 21.45 12.34 0.59
N SER A 760 21.54 11.28 -0.19
CA SER A 760 22.19 11.25 -1.51
C SER A 760 21.31 10.53 -2.54
N GLY A 761 21.48 10.87 -3.80
CA GLY A 761 21.00 10.05 -4.90
C GLY A 761 21.82 8.77 -5.08
N SER A 762 21.75 8.16 -6.26
CA SER A 762 22.53 6.99 -6.62
C SER A 762 24.04 7.31 -6.70
N ALA A 763 24.87 6.26 -6.56
CA ALA A 763 26.32 6.40 -6.61
C ALA A 763 26.79 6.92 -7.97
N LEU A 764 27.48 8.07 -7.98
CA LEU A 764 27.88 8.76 -9.21
C LEU A 764 28.75 7.90 -10.14
N ASN A 765 29.65 7.10 -9.58
CA ASN A 765 30.53 6.23 -10.37
C ASN A 765 29.86 4.93 -10.84
N LEU A 766 28.62 4.67 -10.46
CA LEU A 766 27.81 3.54 -10.91
C LEU A 766 26.63 3.98 -11.78
N SER A 767 26.43 5.28 -11.93
CA SER A 767 25.35 5.82 -12.76
C SER A 767 25.62 5.64 -14.25
N ASP A 768 24.59 5.36 -15.03
CA ASP A 768 24.65 5.30 -16.49
C ASP A 768 25.00 6.65 -17.12
N ASN A 769 24.60 7.76 -16.47
CA ASN A 769 24.88 9.12 -16.89
C ASN A 769 25.33 9.97 -15.69
N LYS A 770 26.61 9.87 -15.34
CA LYS A 770 27.20 10.59 -14.21
C LYS A 770 26.95 12.10 -14.24
N GLU A 771 27.05 12.74 -15.41
CA GLU A 771 26.84 14.18 -15.57
C GLU A 771 25.41 14.57 -15.16
N MET A 772 24.44 13.84 -15.68
CA MET A 772 23.04 14.07 -15.37
C MET A 772 22.74 13.82 -13.88
N THR A 773 23.27 12.72 -13.32
CA THR A 773 23.10 12.39 -11.90
C THR A 773 23.71 13.45 -10.99
N LEU A 774 24.87 14.01 -11.35
CA LEU A 774 25.52 15.09 -10.62
C LEU A 774 24.66 16.37 -10.64
N LEU A 775 24.14 16.75 -11.82
CA LEU A 775 23.27 17.92 -11.97
C LEU A 775 21.97 17.74 -11.16
N LYS A 776 21.36 16.56 -11.21
CA LYS A 776 20.18 16.24 -10.42
C LYS A 776 20.47 16.26 -8.92
N SER A 777 21.62 15.75 -8.49
CA SER A 777 22.02 15.85 -7.08
C SER A 777 22.09 17.29 -6.61
N VAL A 778 22.65 18.17 -7.43
CA VAL A 778 22.76 19.61 -7.08
C VAL A 778 21.39 20.30 -7.10
N GLU A 779 20.53 20.04 -8.08
CA GLU A 779 19.17 20.58 -8.15
C GLU A 779 18.35 20.21 -6.92
N TYR A 780 18.45 18.94 -6.48
CA TYR A 780 17.65 18.37 -5.39
C TYR A 780 18.32 18.51 -4.02
N GLY A 781 19.47 19.22 -3.92
CA GLY A 781 20.18 19.45 -2.67
C GLY A 781 20.85 18.19 -2.09
N ALA A 782 21.00 17.14 -2.88
CA ALA A 782 21.54 15.85 -2.45
C ALA A 782 23.06 15.88 -2.29
N ASN A 783 23.55 15.17 -1.30
CA ASN A 783 24.98 14.96 -1.03
C ASN A 783 25.61 14.00 -2.03
N LEU A 784 26.94 13.97 -2.06
CA LEU A 784 27.69 13.11 -3.01
C LEU A 784 27.87 11.69 -2.48
N TYR A 785 27.72 10.73 -3.37
CA TYR A 785 27.84 9.31 -3.04
C TYR A 785 28.70 8.58 -4.07
N TYR A 786 29.71 7.85 -3.59
CA TYR A 786 30.63 7.02 -4.37
C TYR A 786 30.81 5.66 -3.75
N VAL A 787 30.82 4.61 -4.58
CA VAL A 787 31.21 3.25 -4.18
C VAL A 787 32.66 3.03 -4.60
N LEU A 788 33.59 2.94 -3.63
CA LEU A 788 35.02 2.87 -3.89
C LEU A 788 35.63 1.61 -3.23
N ASN A 789 36.22 0.75 -4.03
CA ASN A 789 36.89 -0.44 -3.57
C ASN A 789 38.40 -0.44 -3.97
N ASN A 790 39.22 -1.13 -3.17
CA ASN A 790 40.63 -1.32 -3.49
C ASN A 790 40.85 -2.35 -4.60
N ALA A 791 39.97 -3.34 -4.70
CA ALA A 791 40.16 -4.43 -5.67
C ALA A 791 40.06 -3.95 -7.12
N SER A 792 40.74 -4.67 -7.98
CA SER A 792 40.64 -4.50 -9.44
C SER A 792 39.29 -5.01 -9.95
N PRO A 793 38.80 -4.52 -11.12
CA PRO A 793 37.57 -5.01 -11.72
C PRO A 793 37.45 -6.53 -11.90
N SER A 794 38.60 -7.21 -12.03
CA SER A 794 38.63 -8.68 -12.18
C SER A 794 38.16 -9.44 -10.93
N ALA A 795 38.14 -8.81 -9.77
CA ALA A 795 37.65 -9.43 -8.52
C ALA A 795 36.18 -9.82 -8.58
N VAL A 796 35.35 -9.04 -9.28
CA VAL A 796 33.90 -9.29 -9.42
C VAL A 796 33.55 -10.29 -10.54
N LYS A 797 34.53 -10.77 -11.28
CA LYS A 797 34.28 -11.75 -12.35
C LYS A 797 33.70 -13.04 -11.76
N ASN A 798 32.65 -13.56 -12.42
CA ASN A 798 31.90 -14.75 -11.99
C ASN A 798 31.26 -14.60 -10.61
N SER A 799 30.90 -13.38 -10.23
CA SER A 799 30.14 -13.07 -9.02
C SER A 799 28.80 -12.39 -9.39
N ASN A 800 27.89 -12.28 -8.44
CA ASN A 800 26.67 -11.50 -8.59
C ASN A 800 26.89 -9.99 -8.40
N TYR A 801 28.13 -9.59 -8.15
CA TYR A 801 28.53 -8.21 -7.93
C TYR A 801 29.09 -7.55 -9.19
N SER A 802 28.58 -7.91 -10.37
CA SER A 802 29.03 -7.32 -11.64
C SER A 802 28.81 -5.81 -11.67
N SER A 803 27.83 -5.28 -10.96
CA SER A 803 27.61 -3.83 -10.78
C SER A 803 28.80 -3.11 -10.13
N LEU A 804 29.59 -3.79 -9.32
CA LEU A 804 30.82 -3.24 -8.72
C LEU A 804 32.04 -3.20 -9.65
N PHE A 805 31.87 -3.52 -10.93
CA PHE A 805 32.95 -3.52 -11.91
C PHE A 805 33.69 -2.18 -11.99
N SER A 806 32.98 -1.06 -11.85
CA SER A 806 33.52 0.30 -11.96
C SER A 806 33.86 0.96 -10.62
N THR A 807 34.27 0.20 -9.60
CA THR A 807 34.43 0.75 -8.24
C THR A 807 35.87 0.89 -7.76
N ASN A 808 36.89 0.61 -8.61
CA ASN A 808 38.25 0.77 -8.17
C ASN A 808 38.58 2.24 -7.87
N TYR A 809 39.00 2.53 -6.63
CA TYR A 809 39.16 3.90 -6.11
C TYR A 809 40.25 4.72 -6.84
N ASP A 810 41.32 4.11 -7.32
CA ASP A 810 42.37 4.83 -8.04
C ASP A 810 41.88 5.45 -9.35
N ARG A 811 40.88 4.83 -9.96
CA ARG A 811 40.24 5.33 -11.18
C ARG A 811 39.37 6.55 -10.92
N TRP A 812 38.71 6.61 -9.75
CA TRP A 812 37.69 7.63 -9.46
C TRP A 812 38.16 8.75 -8.52
N TYR A 813 39.36 8.64 -7.94
CA TYR A 813 39.88 9.54 -6.93
C TYR A 813 39.87 11.02 -7.37
N ASP A 814 40.46 11.31 -8.52
CA ASP A 814 40.61 12.69 -9.03
C ASP A 814 39.22 13.32 -9.35
N GLU A 815 38.36 12.50 -9.97
CA GLU A 815 36.97 12.92 -10.26
C GLU A 815 36.16 13.15 -8.97
N ALA A 816 36.22 12.26 -8.00
CA ALA A 816 35.53 12.42 -6.74
C ALA A 816 35.93 13.68 -6.00
N CYS A 817 37.25 14.02 -6.01
CA CYS A 817 37.75 15.27 -5.45
C CYS A 817 37.26 16.50 -6.21
N ALA A 818 37.23 16.43 -7.56
CA ALA A 818 36.75 17.52 -8.41
C ALA A 818 35.24 17.76 -8.22
N ASP A 819 34.44 16.70 -8.22
CA ASP A 819 32.99 16.76 -8.00
C ASP A 819 32.67 17.32 -6.61
N TYR A 820 33.36 16.84 -5.57
CA TYR A 820 33.16 17.37 -4.22
C TYR A 820 33.46 18.86 -4.13
N LYS A 821 34.57 19.29 -4.73
CA LYS A 821 34.94 20.72 -4.76
C LYS A 821 33.89 21.56 -5.49
N ALA A 822 33.36 21.08 -6.60
CA ALA A 822 32.33 21.80 -7.38
C ALA A 822 31.00 21.88 -6.63
N VAL A 823 30.55 20.78 -6.07
CA VAL A 823 29.24 20.68 -5.38
C VAL A 823 29.30 21.40 -4.05
N SER A 824 30.37 21.26 -3.24
CA SER A 824 30.50 21.97 -1.96
C SER A 824 30.55 23.50 -2.14
N ALA A 825 31.02 23.97 -3.27
CA ALA A 825 31.01 25.41 -3.56
C ALA A 825 29.60 26.00 -3.67
N VAL A 826 28.57 25.22 -3.93
CA VAL A 826 27.18 25.66 -4.11
C VAL A 826 26.22 25.09 -3.04
N LEU A 827 26.50 23.93 -2.46
CA LEU A 827 25.65 23.29 -1.46
C LEU A 827 26.15 23.44 0.01
N ASP A 828 27.39 23.91 0.24
CA ASP A 828 27.79 24.33 1.59
C ASP A 828 26.93 25.54 2.01
N GLY A 829 26.41 25.49 3.21
CA GLY A 829 25.56 26.57 3.75
C GLY A 829 24.06 26.39 3.46
N VAL A 830 23.64 25.28 2.80
CA VAL A 830 22.21 24.98 2.58
C VAL A 830 21.76 23.65 3.17
N GLN A 831 22.68 22.79 3.60
CA GLN A 831 22.34 21.43 4.05
C GLN A 831 21.45 21.38 5.30
N SER A 832 21.49 22.41 6.17
CA SER A 832 20.62 22.56 7.33
C SER A 832 19.40 23.45 7.07
N SER A 833 19.24 23.96 5.85
CA SER A 833 18.16 24.87 5.44
C SER A 833 17.12 24.14 4.62
N CYS A 834 15.85 24.22 4.98
CA CYS A 834 14.79 23.59 4.21
C CYS A 834 14.70 24.15 2.79
N ILE A 835 14.30 23.32 1.84
CA ILE A 835 13.91 23.78 0.49
C ILE A 835 12.58 24.53 0.59
N GLU A 836 12.57 25.79 0.14
CA GLU A 836 11.42 26.70 0.20
C GLU A 836 10.70 26.84 -1.13
N SER A 837 11.42 26.74 -2.25
CA SER A 837 10.81 26.72 -3.57
C SER A 837 11.66 25.97 -4.59
N HIS A 838 11.00 25.47 -5.59
CA HIS A 838 11.60 24.84 -6.76
C HIS A 838 10.88 25.37 -8.01
N LYS A 839 11.63 25.93 -8.95
CA LYS A 839 11.05 26.62 -10.11
C LYS A 839 11.77 26.25 -11.39
N LYS A 840 11.00 25.97 -12.43
CA LYS A 840 11.48 25.85 -13.78
C LYS A 840 11.64 27.24 -14.37
N LEU A 841 12.86 27.67 -14.64
CA LEU A 841 13.17 28.98 -15.24
C LEU A 841 13.10 28.95 -16.76
N SER A 842 13.44 27.81 -17.36
CA SER A 842 13.30 27.55 -18.79
C SER A 842 13.17 26.03 -19.02
N LYS A 843 13.10 25.60 -20.28
CA LYS A 843 12.95 24.18 -20.63
C LYS A 843 13.94 23.26 -19.90
N ASP A 844 15.21 23.70 -19.80
CA ASP A 844 16.30 22.88 -19.28
C ASP A 844 16.99 23.55 -18.07
N VAL A 845 16.35 24.51 -17.38
CA VAL A 845 16.96 25.27 -16.26
C VAL A 845 16.00 25.31 -15.09
N TYR A 846 16.50 24.90 -13.93
CA TYR A 846 15.74 24.86 -12.68
C TYR A 846 16.46 25.65 -11.59
N MET A 847 15.67 26.17 -10.66
CA MET A 847 16.16 26.92 -9.50
C MET A 847 15.52 26.37 -8.22
N THR A 848 16.36 25.94 -7.31
CA THR A 848 15.97 25.52 -5.97
C THR A 848 16.37 26.62 -4.97
N THR A 849 15.42 27.12 -4.21
CA THR A 849 15.65 28.17 -3.21
C THR A 849 15.48 27.59 -1.80
N TYR A 850 16.41 27.94 -0.93
CA TYR A 850 16.45 27.48 0.45
C TYR A 850 16.01 28.58 1.43
N GLU A 851 15.58 28.17 2.62
CA GLU A 851 15.10 29.06 3.69
C GLU A 851 16.07 30.20 4.06
N ASN A 852 17.38 29.95 3.98
CA ASN A 852 18.41 30.97 4.25
C ASN A 852 18.56 32.00 3.11
N GLY A 853 17.73 31.97 2.09
CA GLY A 853 17.73 32.88 0.96
C GLY A 853 18.67 32.48 -0.19
N THR A 854 19.52 31.46 -0.01
CA THR A 854 20.37 30.95 -1.09
C THR A 854 19.53 30.23 -2.15
N SER A 855 19.78 30.51 -3.42
CA SER A 855 19.20 29.77 -4.55
C SER A 855 20.30 29.09 -5.34
N VAL A 856 20.06 27.87 -5.79
CA VAL A 856 20.94 27.11 -6.66
C VAL A 856 20.23 26.94 -8.01
N ILE A 857 20.92 27.38 -9.07
CA ILE A 857 20.41 27.27 -10.44
C ILE A 857 21.20 26.20 -11.18
N VAL A 858 20.49 25.25 -11.76
CA VAL A 858 21.05 24.13 -12.52
C VAL A 858 20.57 24.22 -13.98
N ASN A 859 21.54 24.14 -14.91
CA ASN A 859 21.32 24.21 -16.34
C ASN A 859 21.68 22.86 -16.99
N TYR A 860 20.69 22.13 -17.46
CA TYR A 860 20.82 20.88 -18.19
C TYR A 860 21.06 21.08 -19.70
N GLY A 861 20.89 22.31 -20.18
CA GLY A 861 21.03 22.67 -21.58
C GLY A 861 22.47 22.67 -22.07
N SER A 862 22.63 22.65 -23.39
CA SER A 862 23.94 22.72 -24.05
C SER A 862 24.46 24.12 -24.30
N ALA A 863 23.73 25.16 -23.90
CA ALA A 863 24.11 26.57 -23.98
C ALA A 863 24.12 27.24 -22.61
N GLU A 864 24.95 28.27 -22.43
CA GLU A 864 24.97 29.11 -21.23
C GLU A 864 23.59 29.79 -21.04
N TYR A 865 23.07 29.79 -19.82
CA TYR A 865 21.86 30.51 -19.42
C TYR A 865 22.22 31.73 -18.56
N THR A 866 21.52 32.83 -18.71
CA THR A 866 21.74 34.04 -17.89
C THR A 866 20.51 34.34 -17.04
N TYR A 867 20.68 34.39 -15.73
CA TYR A 867 19.67 34.77 -14.75
C TYR A 867 20.14 36.01 -13.96
N ASN A 868 19.40 37.11 -14.08
CA ASN A 868 19.72 38.36 -13.37
C ASN A 868 21.23 38.73 -13.43
N ASN A 869 21.82 38.74 -14.63
CA ASN A 869 23.24 38.95 -14.90
C ASN A 869 24.22 37.88 -14.39
N THR A 870 23.74 36.82 -13.77
CA THR A 870 24.54 35.65 -13.39
C THR A 870 24.53 34.62 -14.52
N LYS A 871 25.73 34.22 -14.95
CA LYS A 871 25.91 33.21 -15.98
C LYS A 871 25.91 31.84 -15.38
N VAL A 872 25.00 30.97 -15.87
CA VAL A 872 24.93 29.56 -15.51
C VAL A 872 25.50 28.75 -16.67
N PRO A 873 26.63 28.08 -16.50
CA PRO A 873 27.28 27.33 -17.58
C PRO A 873 26.35 26.27 -18.20
N ALA A 874 26.57 25.94 -19.46
CA ALA A 874 25.97 24.74 -20.06
C ALA A 874 26.38 23.51 -19.26
N LYS A 875 25.43 22.61 -19.00
CA LYS A 875 25.67 21.39 -18.18
C LYS A 875 26.34 21.73 -16.83
N GLY A 876 25.86 22.78 -16.17
CA GLY A 876 26.49 23.30 -14.96
C GLY A 876 25.50 23.96 -14.01
N PHE A 877 26.03 24.51 -12.94
CA PHE A 877 25.25 25.08 -11.86
C PHE A 877 25.96 26.25 -11.19
N VAL A 878 25.19 27.06 -10.47
CA VAL A 878 25.70 28.24 -9.71
C VAL A 878 24.80 28.52 -8.52
N ALA A 879 25.38 28.94 -7.41
CA ALA A 879 24.62 29.49 -6.30
C ALA A 879 24.49 31.02 -6.44
N VAL A 880 23.30 31.54 -6.12
CA VAL A 880 22.98 32.97 -6.05
C VAL A 880 22.32 33.29 -4.72
N LYS A 881 22.55 34.51 -4.21
CA LYS A 881 21.94 35.01 -2.95
C LYS A 881 20.98 36.13 -3.25
#